data_3848f35395026b5a7d2c8800b527a265
#
_entry.id   3848f35395026b5a7d2c8800b527a265
#
_cell.length_a   1.000
_cell.length_b   1.000
_cell.length_c   1.000
_cell.angle_alpha   90.00
_cell.angle_beta   90.00
_cell.angle_gamma   90.00
#
_symmetry.space_group_name_H-M   'P 1'
#
loop_
_entity.id
_entity.type
_entity.pdbx_description
1 polymer ?
#
loop_
_entity_poly.entity_id
_entity_poly.type
_entity_poly.pdbx_seq_one_letter_code
_entity_poly.pdbx_strand_id
1 'polypeptide(L)'
;MNQKALKTLEYDKIIEQLASYASSPLGRKKCLELVPSSSLSQITRMQHETHDALTRLFKKGHISFGDAKDIRGALKRLEIGSSMNITELLQTAALLENTARVKAYGRRENADQTPDSLEDLFETLEPLTLLSTEIRRCILSEDEISDDASPNLRRIRRSIKSCEEKIHSQLISLVNGSYRTYLQDAVITMRDGRYCIPIKSEYKGQVPGMVHDQSSTGSTFFVEPMAVVKLNNDIRELEIEEAKEIEVILSTLSAQADLHRDEIRYDLENMVELDFIFARAALAMEQNANEPIFNTEGKIHLRKARHPLINAKKVVPIDLSLGEDFDLLIVTGPNTGGKTVSLKTVGLLTLMGQSGLHIPALDRSSLSVFDEVYADIGDEQSIEQSLSTFSSHMTNVVSFLDKADRNSLVLFDELGAGTDPTEGAALAIAILSTLHERGIRTMATTHYSELKIYALSTPGVENACCEFDVETLSPTYRLLVGVPGKSNAFAISSKLGLPDYIINKAKDEISEQDESFEDVLTTLEQNRITLEREKEELARTRAEVESLKQSLAKNQEQIDARKEKMISNATEEAQRILREAKEYADQTMRDFQKFGKENVSVREMEQKRTALREKMNKLDKKKAKEVPKRTGNLRPQDLHLGDAVKVLSMNLKGTVSTRPDSKGNLFVQMGIMRTKVHISDLVLIDEAVITGPSISRTSSGKSKLSKAATISTEINLLGKTVDEAVAELDKYLDDAYLAHLPSVRVVHGKGTGALRKGIHNYLRRQKHVADFHLAEFGEGDAGVTIVTFKK
;
A
#
# COMPACT_ATOMS: atom_id res chain seq x y z
N MET A 1 -26.47 -8.89 -14.29
CA MET A 1 -25.92 -9.15 -12.93
C MET A 1 -26.97 -8.92 -11.86
N ASN A 2 -27.21 -9.87 -10.98
CA ASN A 2 -28.28 -9.85 -9.98
C ASN A 2 -28.08 -8.77 -8.91
N GLN A 3 -29.01 -7.83 -8.78
CA GLN A 3 -28.94 -6.71 -7.83
C GLN A 3 -28.95 -7.16 -6.36
N LYS A 4 -29.67 -8.26 -6.04
CA LYS A 4 -29.66 -8.83 -4.69
C LYS A 4 -28.28 -9.36 -4.33
N ALA A 5 -27.60 -10.05 -5.26
CA ALA A 5 -26.25 -10.55 -5.05
C ALA A 5 -25.22 -9.44 -4.84
N LEU A 6 -25.30 -8.32 -5.60
CA LEU A 6 -24.44 -7.16 -5.40
C LEU A 6 -24.52 -6.63 -3.97
N LYS A 7 -25.75 -6.53 -3.43
CA LYS A 7 -25.98 -6.04 -2.06
C LYS A 7 -25.57 -7.07 -1.00
N THR A 8 -25.89 -8.35 -1.20
CA THR A 8 -25.54 -9.43 -0.26
C THR A 8 -24.05 -9.64 -0.15
N LEU A 9 -23.31 -9.49 -1.25
CA LEU A 9 -21.86 -9.60 -1.30
C LEU A 9 -21.15 -8.29 -0.92
N GLU A 10 -21.90 -7.25 -0.53
CA GLU A 10 -21.37 -5.96 -0.08
C GLU A 10 -20.51 -5.25 -1.16
N TYR A 11 -20.85 -5.44 -2.43
CA TYR A 11 -20.19 -4.79 -3.56
C TYR A 11 -20.32 -3.27 -3.51
N ASP A 12 -21.44 -2.76 -3.01
CA ASP A 12 -21.70 -1.34 -2.75
C ASP A 12 -20.63 -0.69 -1.88
N LYS A 13 -20.15 -1.40 -0.84
CA LYS A 13 -19.05 -0.89 0.02
C LYS A 13 -17.72 -0.75 -0.73
N ILE A 14 -17.44 -1.66 -1.67
CA ILE A 14 -16.26 -1.54 -2.53
C ILE A 14 -16.38 -0.34 -3.46
N ILE A 15 -17.57 -0.11 -4.01
CA ILE A 15 -17.86 1.03 -4.87
C ILE A 15 -17.77 2.35 -4.10
N GLU A 16 -18.24 2.41 -2.86
CA GLU A 16 -18.05 3.57 -1.98
C GLU A 16 -16.55 3.83 -1.68
N GLN A 17 -15.79 2.78 -1.39
CA GLN A 17 -14.34 2.90 -1.24
C GLN A 17 -13.70 3.43 -2.54
N LEU A 18 -14.02 2.85 -3.69
CA LEU A 18 -13.53 3.29 -4.99
C LEU A 18 -13.82 4.78 -5.23
N ALA A 19 -15.06 5.21 -4.96
CA ALA A 19 -15.47 6.59 -5.12
C ALA A 19 -14.70 7.58 -4.24
N SER A 20 -14.17 7.12 -3.10
CA SER A 20 -13.34 7.95 -2.21
C SER A 20 -11.97 8.30 -2.80
N TYR A 21 -11.48 7.52 -3.78
CA TYR A 21 -10.20 7.76 -4.47
C TYR A 21 -10.34 8.69 -5.68
N ALA A 22 -11.55 8.88 -6.20
CA ALA A 22 -11.76 9.84 -7.27
C ALA A 22 -11.67 11.28 -6.76
N SER A 23 -10.91 12.13 -7.47
CA SER A 23 -10.67 13.51 -7.06
C SER A 23 -11.81 14.45 -7.47
N SER A 24 -12.53 14.16 -8.55
CA SER A 24 -13.60 15.01 -9.08
C SER A 24 -15.00 14.49 -8.73
N PRO A 25 -16.01 15.36 -8.60
CA PRO A 25 -17.39 14.94 -8.37
C PRO A 25 -17.94 14.06 -9.49
N LEU A 26 -17.53 14.32 -10.73
CA LEU A 26 -17.94 13.53 -11.91
C LEU A 26 -17.25 12.16 -11.91
N GLY A 27 -15.96 12.09 -11.56
CA GLY A 27 -15.25 10.83 -11.38
C GLY A 27 -15.87 9.98 -10.27
N ARG A 28 -16.21 10.59 -9.14
CA ARG A 28 -16.95 9.91 -8.05
C ARG A 28 -18.28 9.34 -8.51
N LYS A 29 -19.06 10.13 -9.25
CA LYS A 29 -20.33 9.68 -9.80
C LYS A 29 -20.13 8.48 -10.71
N LYS A 30 -19.12 8.52 -11.60
CA LYS A 30 -18.78 7.41 -12.48
C LYS A 30 -18.33 6.16 -11.71
N CYS A 31 -17.59 6.30 -10.63
CA CYS A 31 -17.27 5.19 -9.73
C CYS A 31 -18.53 4.56 -9.12
N LEU A 32 -19.47 5.38 -8.63
CA LEU A 32 -20.72 4.91 -8.02
C LEU A 32 -21.66 4.19 -9.02
N GLU A 33 -21.55 4.50 -10.30
CA GLU A 33 -22.32 3.90 -11.39
C GLU A 33 -21.66 2.63 -11.94
N LEU A 34 -20.50 2.21 -11.43
CA LEU A 34 -19.77 1.05 -11.91
C LEU A 34 -20.52 -0.25 -11.59
N VAL A 35 -20.79 -1.03 -12.62
CA VAL A 35 -21.41 -2.35 -12.51
C VAL A 35 -20.54 -3.41 -13.18
N PRO A 36 -20.53 -4.66 -12.69
CA PRO A 36 -19.77 -5.74 -13.29
C PRO A 36 -20.25 -6.03 -14.72
N SER A 37 -19.30 -6.20 -15.64
CA SER A 37 -19.55 -6.54 -17.04
C SER A 37 -19.51 -8.06 -17.24
N SER A 38 -20.28 -8.58 -18.19
CA SER A 38 -20.18 -9.96 -18.69
C SER A 38 -19.40 -10.07 -20.03
N SER A 39 -18.88 -8.96 -20.55
CA SER A 39 -18.07 -8.95 -21.77
C SER A 39 -16.57 -9.10 -21.45
N LEU A 40 -15.98 -10.24 -21.83
CA LEU A 40 -14.55 -10.50 -21.64
C LEU A 40 -13.68 -9.39 -22.23
N SER A 41 -14.00 -8.88 -23.41
CA SER A 41 -13.23 -7.81 -24.06
C SER A 41 -13.26 -6.51 -23.28
N GLN A 42 -14.42 -6.14 -22.72
CA GLN A 42 -14.56 -4.96 -21.87
C GLN A 42 -13.82 -5.14 -20.55
N ILE A 43 -13.95 -6.30 -19.91
CA ILE A 43 -13.26 -6.64 -18.66
C ILE A 43 -11.75 -6.55 -18.87
N THR A 44 -11.21 -7.21 -19.90
CA THR A 44 -9.78 -7.22 -20.19
C THR A 44 -9.26 -5.80 -20.44
N ARG A 45 -9.99 -4.99 -21.22
CA ARG A 45 -9.61 -3.58 -21.42
C ARG A 45 -9.54 -2.82 -20.11
N MET A 46 -10.59 -2.91 -19.29
CA MET A 46 -10.62 -2.22 -18.00
C MET A 46 -9.52 -2.70 -17.03
N GLN A 47 -9.17 -3.99 -17.06
CA GLN A 47 -8.07 -4.55 -16.26
C GLN A 47 -6.72 -3.98 -16.72
N HIS A 48 -6.46 -3.95 -18.02
CA HIS A 48 -5.24 -3.36 -18.59
C HIS A 48 -5.13 -1.86 -18.26
N GLU A 49 -6.22 -1.09 -18.41
CA GLU A 49 -6.26 0.33 -18.03
C GLU A 49 -5.89 0.51 -16.55
N THR A 50 -6.43 -0.33 -15.66
CA THR A 50 -6.13 -0.29 -14.23
C THR A 50 -4.66 -0.66 -13.96
N HIS A 51 -4.12 -1.66 -14.66
CA HIS A 51 -2.73 -2.09 -14.57
C HIS A 51 -1.75 -0.98 -14.99
N ASP A 52 -2.02 -0.34 -16.12
CA ASP A 52 -1.19 0.72 -16.67
C ASP A 52 -1.23 1.97 -15.77
N ALA A 53 -2.42 2.34 -15.27
CA ALA A 53 -2.56 3.41 -14.29
C ALA A 53 -1.79 3.11 -12.99
N LEU A 54 -1.89 1.88 -12.48
CA LEU A 54 -1.15 1.44 -11.30
C LEU A 54 0.37 1.51 -11.53
N THR A 55 0.84 1.08 -12.70
CA THR A 55 2.25 1.18 -13.09
C THR A 55 2.72 2.64 -13.14
N ARG A 56 1.88 3.55 -13.66
CA ARG A 56 2.17 5.00 -13.66
C ARG A 56 2.20 5.57 -12.25
N LEU A 57 1.29 5.17 -11.35
CA LEU A 57 1.29 5.59 -9.94
C LEU A 57 2.58 5.18 -9.23
N PHE A 58 3.08 3.97 -9.46
CA PHE A 58 4.36 3.51 -8.88
C PHE A 58 5.56 4.28 -9.42
N LYS A 59 5.58 4.63 -10.71
CA LYS A 59 6.72 5.32 -11.35
C LYS A 59 6.72 6.82 -11.10
N LYS A 60 5.56 7.48 -11.27
CA LYS A 60 5.43 8.94 -11.29
C LYS A 60 4.76 9.52 -10.05
N GLY A 61 4.23 8.67 -9.16
CA GLY A 61 3.47 9.09 -7.98
C GLY A 61 2.02 9.49 -8.30
N HIS A 62 1.34 9.99 -7.26
CA HIS A 62 -0.07 10.35 -7.34
C HIS A 62 -0.32 11.57 -8.24
N ILE A 63 -1.46 11.54 -8.94
CA ILE A 63 -1.99 12.64 -9.72
C ILE A 63 -3.38 13.02 -9.18
N SER A 64 -3.71 14.30 -9.22
CA SER A 64 -5.05 14.81 -8.95
C SER A 64 -5.65 15.41 -10.21
N PHE A 65 -6.87 15.01 -10.54
CA PHE A 65 -7.62 15.54 -11.68
C PHE A 65 -8.36 16.84 -11.33
N GLY A 66 -8.20 17.33 -10.09
CA GLY A 66 -8.80 18.56 -9.60
C GLY A 66 -10.30 18.43 -9.34
N ASP A 67 -10.90 19.54 -8.92
CA ASP A 67 -12.36 19.63 -8.70
C ASP A 67 -13.06 20.01 -10.01
N ALA A 68 -13.00 19.12 -11.01
CA ALA A 68 -13.66 19.34 -12.29
C ALA A 68 -15.17 19.37 -12.10
N LYS A 69 -15.75 20.58 -12.17
CA LYS A 69 -17.19 20.80 -12.11
C LYS A 69 -17.89 20.41 -13.40
N ASP A 70 -19.17 20.11 -13.30
CA ASP A 70 -19.96 19.73 -14.47
C ASP A 70 -20.34 20.98 -15.29
N ILE A 71 -19.54 21.30 -16.31
CA ILE A 71 -19.79 22.43 -17.22
C ILE A 71 -20.58 22.05 -18.47
N ARG A 72 -21.06 20.79 -18.58
CA ARG A 72 -21.81 20.31 -19.77
C ARG A 72 -23.08 21.14 -20.03
N GLY A 73 -23.73 21.59 -18.97
CA GLY A 73 -24.88 22.50 -19.07
C GLY A 73 -24.51 23.84 -19.67
N ALA A 74 -23.35 24.39 -19.28
CA ALA A 74 -22.84 25.66 -19.82
C ALA A 74 -22.44 25.50 -21.29
N LEU A 75 -21.75 24.42 -21.65
CA LEU A 75 -21.38 24.14 -23.06
C LEU A 75 -22.62 23.98 -23.96
N LYS A 76 -23.68 23.33 -23.50
CA LYS A 76 -24.97 23.25 -24.25
C LYS A 76 -25.62 24.61 -24.46
N ARG A 77 -25.49 25.53 -23.49
CA ARG A 77 -26.01 26.90 -23.67
C ARG A 77 -25.19 27.73 -24.66
N LEU A 78 -23.86 27.53 -24.70
CA LEU A 78 -23.03 28.12 -25.75
C LEU A 78 -23.50 27.73 -27.16
N GLU A 79 -23.89 26.47 -27.36
CA GLU A 79 -24.38 25.93 -28.63
C GLU A 79 -25.59 26.68 -29.16
N ILE A 80 -26.42 27.21 -28.28
CA ILE A 80 -27.62 28.00 -28.64
C ILE A 80 -27.35 29.54 -28.56
N GLY A 81 -26.06 29.93 -28.46
CA GLY A 81 -25.65 31.34 -28.48
C GLY A 81 -25.82 32.10 -27.16
N SER A 82 -25.99 31.42 -26.03
CA SER A 82 -26.03 32.04 -24.71
C SER A 82 -24.64 32.15 -24.12
N SER A 83 -24.34 33.26 -23.43
CA SER A 83 -23.05 33.46 -22.76
C SER A 83 -22.94 32.66 -21.46
N MET A 84 -21.74 32.25 -21.09
CA MET A 84 -21.40 31.71 -19.77
C MET A 84 -21.37 32.84 -18.72
N ASN A 85 -21.70 32.49 -17.50
CA ASN A 85 -21.52 33.39 -16.36
C ASN A 85 -20.08 33.33 -15.83
N ILE A 86 -19.77 34.19 -14.87
CA ILE A 86 -18.44 34.32 -14.25
C ILE A 86 -17.95 32.95 -13.67
N THR A 87 -18.80 32.29 -12.88
CA THR A 87 -18.49 31.02 -12.25
C THR A 87 -18.20 29.92 -13.29
N GLU A 88 -18.99 29.85 -14.37
CA GLU A 88 -18.80 28.87 -15.45
C GLU A 88 -17.50 29.07 -16.23
N LEU A 89 -17.16 30.34 -16.50
CA LEU A 89 -15.88 30.69 -17.15
C LEU A 89 -14.70 30.33 -16.26
N LEU A 90 -14.77 30.62 -14.95
CA LEU A 90 -13.75 30.22 -13.98
C LEU A 90 -13.60 28.68 -13.87
N GLN A 91 -14.73 27.95 -13.90
CA GLN A 91 -14.72 26.49 -13.91
C GLN A 91 -14.10 25.95 -15.21
N THR A 92 -14.37 26.58 -16.33
CA THR A 92 -13.75 26.23 -17.63
C THR A 92 -12.24 26.50 -17.57
N ALA A 93 -11.80 27.66 -17.07
CA ALA A 93 -10.38 27.95 -16.89
C ALA A 93 -9.67 26.93 -15.97
N ALA A 94 -10.31 26.56 -14.84
CA ALA A 94 -9.79 25.57 -13.91
C ALA A 94 -9.70 24.17 -14.55
N LEU A 95 -10.68 23.78 -15.37
CA LEU A 95 -10.60 22.53 -16.15
C LEU A 95 -9.37 22.55 -17.07
N LEU A 96 -9.18 23.61 -17.86
CA LEU A 96 -8.07 23.71 -18.82
C LEU A 96 -6.68 23.74 -18.15
N GLU A 97 -6.58 24.43 -17.01
CA GLU A 97 -5.36 24.42 -16.17
C GLU A 97 -5.05 23.01 -15.63
N ASN A 98 -6.07 22.29 -15.18
CA ASN A 98 -5.92 20.90 -14.75
C ASN A 98 -5.56 19.97 -15.91
N THR A 99 -6.19 20.17 -17.09
CA THR A 99 -5.87 19.44 -18.31
C THR A 99 -4.40 19.60 -18.70
N ALA A 100 -3.85 20.84 -18.61
CA ALA A 100 -2.42 21.08 -18.85
C ALA A 100 -1.52 20.25 -17.93
N ARG A 101 -1.84 20.20 -16.64
CA ARG A 101 -1.09 19.44 -15.64
C ARG A 101 -1.19 17.94 -15.88
N VAL A 102 -2.40 17.45 -16.19
CA VAL A 102 -2.64 16.02 -16.45
C VAL A 102 -1.95 15.59 -17.76
N LYS A 103 -2.03 16.39 -18.81
CA LYS A 103 -1.30 16.14 -20.08
C LYS A 103 0.22 16.06 -19.84
N ALA A 104 0.77 16.95 -19.00
CA ALA A 104 2.19 16.92 -18.65
C ALA A 104 2.58 15.64 -17.90
N TYR A 105 1.75 15.15 -16.97
CA TYR A 105 1.94 13.86 -16.28
C TYR A 105 1.89 12.69 -17.26
N GLY A 106 1.02 12.74 -18.28
CA GLY A 106 0.87 11.71 -19.31
C GLY A 106 2.11 11.50 -20.18
N ARG A 107 2.98 12.51 -20.34
CA ARG A 107 4.16 12.45 -21.21
C ARG A 107 5.09 11.29 -20.87
N ARG A 108 5.60 10.60 -21.88
CA ARG A 108 6.60 9.54 -21.73
C ARG A 108 7.94 10.15 -21.27
N GLU A 109 8.66 9.43 -20.42
CA GLU A 109 10.01 9.82 -20.00
C GLU A 109 11.06 9.54 -21.09
N ASN A 110 10.87 8.44 -21.84
CA ASN A 110 11.76 8.02 -22.92
C ASN A 110 10.94 7.69 -24.18
N ALA A 111 11.42 8.11 -25.34
CA ALA A 111 10.78 7.87 -26.64
C ALA A 111 10.71 6.36 -27.02
N ASP A 112 11.58 5.52 -26.44
CA ASP A 112 11.65 4.08 -26.73
C ASP A 112 10.67 3.23 -25.90
N GLN A 113 9.87 3.84 -25.00
CA GLN A 113 8.85 3.10 -24.25
C GLN A 113 7.67 2.74 -25.15
N THR A 114 7.22 1.48 -25.07
CA THR A 114 5.98 1.05 -25.73
C THR A 114 4.78 1.84 -25.18
N PRO A 115 3.83 2.27 -26.06
CA PRO A 115 2.61 2.93 -25.61
C PRO A 115 1.82 2.01 -24.66
N ASP A 116 1.26 2.57 -23.61
CA ASP A 116 0.31 1.91 -22.76
C ASP A 116 -1.14 2.22 -23.16
N SER A 117 -2.11 1.54 -22.56
CA SER A 117 -3.53 1.68 -22.90
C SER A 117 -4.13 3.08 -22.61
N LEU A 118 -3.42 3.92 -21.85
CA LEU A 118 -3.90 5.24 -21.43
C LEU A 118 -3.36 6.37 -22.29
N GLU A 119 -2.42 6.09 -23.19
CA GLU A 119 -1.72 7.12 -23.92
C GLU A 119 -2.65 7.99 -24.78
N ASP A 120 -3.56 7.36 -25.50
CA ASP A 120 -4.53 8.06 -26.34
C ASP A 120 -5.37 9.05 -25.53
N LEU A 121 -5.75 8.70 -24.27
CA LEU A 121 -6.50 9.58 -23.40
C LEU A 121 -5.69 10.80 -22.96
N PHE A 122 -4.37 10.66 -22.76
CA PHE A 122 -3.50 11.78 -22.40
C PHE A 122 -3.12 12.63 -23.61
N GLU A 123 -2.92 12.03 -24.79
CA GLU A 123 -2.53 12.76 -26.01
C GLU A 123 -3.66 13.63 -26.56
N THR A 124 -4.91 13.14 -26.46
CA THR A 124 -6.10 13.87 -26.94
C THR A 124 -6.51 15.04 -26.07
N LEU A 125 -5.90 15.24 -24.89
CA LEU A 125 -6.15 16.40 -24.06
C LEU A 125 -5.64 17.69 -24.71
N GLU A 126 -6.46 18.75 -24.76
CA GLU A 126 -6.16 20.05 -25.35
C GLU A 126 -6.20 21.18 -24.31
N PRO A 127 -5.08 21.55 -23.69
CA PRO A 127 -5.04 22.45 -22.53
C PRO A 127 -5.55 23.87 -22.78
N LEU A 128 -5.64 24.32 -24.03
CA LEU A 128 -6.10 25.66 -24.44
C LEU A 128 -5.60 26.78 -23.52
N THR A 129 -4.29 26.80 -23.28
CA THR A 129 -3.64 27.68 -22.29
C THR A 129 -3.85 29.17 -22.55
N LEU A 130 -4.03 29.56 -23.82
CA LEU A 130 -4.35 30.95 -24.17
C LEU A 130 -5.72 31.35 -23.64
N LEU A 131 -6.72 30.49 -23.79
CA LEU A 131 -8.09 30.74 -23.32
C LEU A 131 -8.14 30.80 -21.77
N SER A 132 -7.53 29.82 -21.09
CA SER A 132 -7.51 29.81 -19.62
C SER A 132 -6.79 31.03 -19.04
N THR A 133 -5.68 31.44 -19.65
CA THR A 133 -4.93 32.64 -19.24
C THR A 133 -5.77 33.92 -19.47
N GLU A 134 -6.48 34.03 -20.59
CA GLU A 134 -7.32 35.17 -20.89
C GLU A 134 -8.52 35.27 -19.95
N ILE A 135 -9.18 34.14 -19.63
CA ILE A 135 -10.26 34.10 -18.63
C ILE A 135 -9.71 34.58 -17.26
N ARG A 136 -8.57 34.07 -16.81
CA ARG A 136 -7.95 34.45 -15.52
C ARG A 136 -7.47 35.90 -15.49
N ARG A 137 -7.04 36.42 -16.65
CA ARG A 137 -6.69 37.84 -16.76
C ARG A 137 -7.90 38.75 -16.59
N CYS A 138 -9.05 38.35 -17.12
CA CYS A 138 -10.27 39.13 -17.08
C CYS A 138 -11.06 38.95 -15.78
N ILE A 139 -11.07 37.73 -15.21
CA ILE A 139 -11.88 37.35 -14.05
C ILE A 139 -10.98 36.94 -12.90
N LEU A 140 -10.95 37.74 -11.81
CA LEU A 140 -10.09 37.47 -10.65
C LEU A 140 -10.78 36.52 -9.65
N SER A 141 -12.06 36.68 -9.40
CA SER A 141 -12.89 35.85 -8.52
C SER A 141 -14.35 35.80 -8.98
N GLU A 142 -15.20 35.05 -8.30
CA GLU A 142 -16.63 34.98 -8.62
C GLU A 142 -17.34 36.36 -8.54
N ASP A 143 -16.81 37.25 -7.73
CA ASP A 143 -17.39 38.59 -7.47
C ASP A 143 -16.59 39.73 -8.12
N GLU A 144 -15.44 39.43 -8.76
CA GLU A 144 -14.50 40.46 -9.20
C GLU A 144 -14.00 40.23 -10.62
N ILE A 145 -14.30 41.19 -11.49
CA ILE A 145 -13.71 41.32 -12.84
C ILE A 145 -12.58 42.32 -12.79
N SER A 146 -11.45 41.98 -13.37
CA SER A 146 -10.26 42.84 -13.42
C SER A 146 -10.52 44.14 -14.16
N ASP A 147 -9.96 45.24 -13.68
CA ASP A 147 -9.92 46.50 -14.43
C ASP A 147 -9.20 46.38 -15.80
N ASP A 148 -8.32 45.40 -15.87
CA ASP A 148 -7.54 45.13 -17.08
C ASP A 148 -8.29 44.24 -18.10
N ALA A 149 -9.53 43.83 -17.76
CA ALA A 149 -10.36 42.98 -18.62
C ALA A 149 -10.68 43.74 -19.94
N SER A 150 -10.99 45.06 -19.85
CA SER A 150 -11.10 45.93 -21.04
C SER A 150 -10.63 47.34 -20.73
N PRO A 151 -10.12 48.04 -21.76
CA PRO A 151 -9.80 49.48 -21.63
C PRO A 151 -11.02 50.34 -21.26
N ASN A 152 -12.21 49.92 -21.70
CA ASN A 152 -13.43 50.66 -21.43
C ASN A 152 -13.89 50.48 -19.96
N LEU A 153 -13.84 49.26 -19.42
CA LEU A 153 -14.14 48.99 -18.01
C LEU A 153 -13.21 49.81 -17.07
N ARG A 154 -11.90 49.82 -17.41
CA ARG A 154 -10.92 50.61 -16.64
C ARG A 154 -11.29 52.13 -16.68
N ARG A 155 -11.70 52.66 -17.84
CA ARG A 155 -12.16 54.07 -18.00
C ARG A 155 -13.39 54.35 -17.12
N ILE A 156 -14.41 53.48 -17.19
CA ILE A 156 -15.66 53.60 -16.45
C ILE A 156 -15.38 53.64 -14.95
N ARG A 157 -14.67 52.63 -14.40
CA ARG A 157 -14.32 52.54 -12.98
C ARG A 157 -13.51 53.74 -12.48
N ARG A 158 -12.56 54.22 -13.28
CA ARG A 158 -11.84 55.47 -12.95
C ARG A 158 -12.77 56.69 -12.92
N SER A 159 -13.76 56.75 -13.82
CA SER A 159 -14.75 57.80 -13.82
C SER A 159 -15.66 57.75 -12.59
N ILE A 160 -16.12 56.54 -12.18
CA ILE A 160 -16.89 56.35 -10.96
C ILE A 160 -16.09 56.85 -9.76
N LYS A 161 -14.86 56.36 -9.58
CA LYS A 161 -13.96 56.81 -8.50
C LYS A 161 -13.75 58.31 -8.48
N SER A 162 -13.57 58.96 -9.63
CA SER A 162 -13.42 60.40 -9.75
C SER A 162 -14.70 61.13 -9.33
N CYS A 163 -15.89 60.60 -9.64
CA CYS A 163 -17.15 61.13 -9.21
C CYS A 163 -17.34 61.02 -7.71
N GLU A 164 -17.03 59.84 -7.14
CA GLU A 164 -17.05 59.60 -5.70
C GLU A 164 -16.14 60.55 -4.93
N GLU A 165 -14.91 60.73 -5.36
CA GLU A 165 -13.93 61.70 -4.76
C GLU A 165 -14.48 63.11 -4.80
N LYS A 166 -15.13 63.54 -5.89
CA LYS A 166 -15.78 64.87 -5.99
C LYS A 166 -16.97 64.98 -5.04
N ILE A 167 -17.84 63.95 -4.94
CA ILE A 167 -18.97 63.93 -4.01
C ILE A 167 -18.45 64.06 -2.58
N HIS A 168 -17.47 63.21 -2.22
CA HIS A 168 -16.85 63.25 -0.88
C HIS A 168 -16.32 64.64 -0.53
N SER A 169 -15.58 65.27 -1.46
CA SER A 169 -15.05 66.61 -1.27
C SER A 169 -16.13 67.66 -1.07
N GLN A 170 -17.19 67.60 -1.90
CA GLN A 170 -18.32 68.54 -1.80
C GLN A 170 -19.11 68.30 -0.51
N LEU A 171 -19.42 67.08 -0.15
CA LEU A 171 -20.18 66.74 1.06
C LEU A 171 -19.38 67.09 2.33
N ILE A 172 -18.08 66.86 2.39
CA ILE A 172 -17.22 67.27 3.51
C ILE A 172 -17.26 68.81 3.67
N SER A 173 -17.22 69.56 2.58
CA SER A 173 -17.34 71.01 2.62
C SER A 173 -18.69 71.46 3.16
N LEU A 174 -19.77 70.78 2.78
CA LEU A 174 -21.14 71.10 3.25
C LEU A 174 -21.34 70.68 4.72
N VAL A 175 -20.86 69.49 5.11
CA VAL A 175 -20.97 68.94 6.48
C VAL A 175 -20.18 69.82 7.50
N ASN A 176 -18.97 70.25 7.09
CA ASN A 176 -18.12 71.07 7.96
C ASN A 176 -18.45 72.59 7.89
N GLY A 177 -19.19 73.00 6.85
CA GLY A 177 -19.52 74.41 6.57
C GLY A 177 -21.00 74.79 6.87
N SER A 178 -21.70 75.13 5.81
CA SER A 178 -23.03 75.77 5.89
C SER A 178 -24.14 74.94 6.53
N TYR A 179 -24.04 73.63 6.47
CA TYR A 179 -25.09 72.69 6.93
C TYR A 179 -24.84 72.12 8.33
N ARG A 180 -23.64 72.32 8.94
CA ARG A 180 -23.22 71.74 10.21
C ARG A 180 -24.26 71.79 11.35
N THR A 181 -24.96 72.83 11.47
CA THR A 181 -26.02 73.09 12.51
C THR A 181 -27.31 72.33 12.24
N TYR A 182 -27.55 71.91 10.98
CA TYR A 182 -28.77 71.22 10.53
C TYR A 182 -28.63 69.70 10.57
N LEU A 183 -27.37 69.23 10.69
CA LEU A 183 -27.07 67.80 10.69
C LEU A 183 -27.43 67.17 12.05
N GLN A 184 -27.93 65.91 12.00
CA GLN A 184 -28.05 65.03 13.16
C GLN A 184 -26.68 64.59 13.64
N ASP A 185 -25.88 64.11 12.68
CA ASP A 185 -24.47 63.67 12.82
C ASP A 185 -23.68 64.23 11.64
N ALA A 186 -22.41 64.60 11.90
CA ALA A 186 -21.50 65.06 10.83
C ALA A 186 -20.88 63.93 10.05
N VAL A 187 -21.71 63.08 9.44
CA VAL A 187 -21.32 61.88 8.67
C VAL A 187 -21.92 61.92 7.27
N ILE A 188 -21.20 61.31 6.33
CA ILE A 188 -21.70 61.00 4.95
C ILE A 188 -22.24 59.59 5.01
N THR A 189 -23.44 59.36 4.50
CA THR A 189 -24.10 58.05 4.45
C THR A 189 -24.54 57.75 3.04
N MET A 190 -24.75 56.46 2.77
CA MET A 190 -25.34 56.01 1.51
C MET A 190 -26.75 55.51 1.78
N ARG A 191 -27.72 55.90 0.92
CA ARG A 191 -29.11 55.40 0.92
C ARG A 191 -29.56 55.20 -0.53
N ASP A 192 -30.11 54.05 -0.79
CA ASP A 192 -30.51 53.62 -2.17
C ASP A 192 -29.41 53.82 -3.23
N GLY A 193 -28.14 53.58 -2.85
CA GLY A 193 -27.01 53.79 -3.74
C GLY A 193 -26.63 55.25 -3.99
N ARG A 194 -27.10 56.21 -3.14
CA ARG A 194 -26.84 57.65 -3.26
C ARG A 194 -26.16 58.20 -2.01
N TYR A 195 -25.22 59.08 -2.20
CA TYR A 195 -24.52 59.74 -1.08
C TYR A 195 -25.43 60.82 -0.48
N CYS A 196 -25.74 60.68 0.76
CA CYS A 196 -26.65 61.51 1.54
C CYS A 196 -26.01 62.04 2.84
N ILE A 197 -26.60 63.08 3.39
CA ILE A 197 -26.26 63.59 4.72
C ILE A 197 -27.49 63.48 5.62
N PRO A 198 -27.30 63.09 6.92
CA PRO A 198 -28.41 62.99 7.88
C PRO A 198 -28.80 64.36 8.43
N ILE A 199 -30.03 64.85 8.18
CA ILE A 199 -30.54 66.15 8.63
C ILE A 199 -31.59 65.88 9.66
N LYS A 200 -31.59 66.72 10.72
CA LYS A 200 -32.65 66.74 11.75
C LYS A 200 -34.00 67.12 11.09
N SER A 201 -35.06 66.51 11.54
CA SER A 201 -36.41 66.74 11.00
C SER A 201 -36.87 68.19 10.96
N GLU A 202 -36.41 69.01 11.97
CA GLU A 202 -36.69 70.43 12.11
C GLU A 202 -36.13 71.28 10.94
N TYR A 203 -35.02 70.80 10.31
CA TYR A 203 -34.30 71.56 9.27
C TYR A 203 -34.48 71.00 7.87
N LYS A 204 -35.42 70.05 7.66
CA LYS A 204 -35.70 69.46 6.39
C LYS A 204 -35.84 70.47 5.24
N GLY A 205 -36.48 71.61 5.47
CA GLY A 205 -36.71 72.66 4.46
C GLY A 205 -35.55 73.64 4.25
N GLN A 206 -34.45 73.51 5.10
CA GLN A 206 -33.32 74.45 5.07
C GLN A 206 -32.16 73.91 4.16
N VAL A 207 -32.15 72.60 3.82
CA VAL A 207 -31.18 72.03 2.98
C VAL A 207 -31.81 71.71 1.64
N PRO A 208 -31.45 72.42 0.56
CA PRO A 208 -31.95 72.09 -0.78
C PRO A 208 -31.43 70.72 -1.22
N GLY A 209 -32.33 69.78 -1.45
CA GLY A 209 -31.93 68.41 -1.84
C GLY A 209 -33.14 67.49 -1.91
N MET A 210 -32.84 66.22 -2.27
CA MET A 210 -33.84 65.14 -2.36
C MET A 210 -33.75 64.23 -1.11
N VAL A 211 -34.92 63.95 -0.52
CA VAL A 211 -34.99 63.00 0.63
C VAL A 211 -35.09 61.55 0.07
N HIS A 212 -34.16 60.72 0.44
CA HIS A 212 -34.16 59.31 0.03
C HIS A 212 -34.65 58.38 1.14
N ASP A 213 -34.40 58.73 2.40
CA ASP A 213 -34.79 57.83 3.50
C ASP A 213 -35.10 58.68 4.78
N GLN A 214 -35.78 58.06 5.75
CA GLN A 214 -36.09 58.65 7.08
C GLN A 214 -35.76 57.61 8.15
N SER A 215 -35.17 58.03 9.27
CA SER A 215 -34.93 57.17 10.43
C SER A 215 -36.25 56.59 10.95
N SER A 216 -36.22 55.41 11.54
CA SER A 216 -37.36 54.68 12.10
C SER A 216 -38.11 55.52 13.17
N THR A 217 -37.42 56.41 13.82
CA THR A 217 -37.99 57.36 14.81
C THR A 217 -38.57 58.65 14.19
N GLY A 218 -38.40 58.88 12.90
CA GLY A 218 -38.83 60.11 12.21
C GLY A 218 -37.94 61.29 12.51
N SER A 219 -36.98 61.27 13.35
CA SER A 219 -36.14 62.34 13.80
C SER A 219 -35.07 62.82 12.82
N THR A 220 -34.72 62.00 11.84
CA THR A 220 -33.63 62.25 10.89
C THR A 220 -34.07 61.91 9.46
N PHE A 221 -33.84 62.85 8.54
CA PHE A 221 -34.00 62.64 7.11
C PHE A 221 -32.64 62.50 6.46
N PHE A 222 -32.49 61.47 5.57
CA PHE A 222 -31.30 61.32 4.76
C PHE A 222 -31.51 62.03 3.43
N VAL A 223 -30.81 63.19 3.30
CA VAL A 223 -30.99 64.10 2.18
C VAL A 223 -29.79 64.06 1.26
N GLU A 224 -30.01 63.88 -0.02
CA GLU A 224 -29.05 64.12 -1.08
C GLU A 224 -29.00 65.60 -1.37
N PRO A 225 -27.93 66.34 -1.06
CA PRO A 225 -27.87 67.78 -1.36
C PRO A 225 -27.88 68.04 -2.86
N MET A 226 -28.56 69.11 -3.29
CA MET A 226 -28.65 69.47 -4.74
C MET A 226 -27.28 69.61 -5.40
N ALA A 227 -26.25 70.00 -4.63
CA ALA A 227 -24.85 70.08 -5.12
C ALA A 227 -24.29 68.79 -5.66
N VAL A 228 -24.74 67.63 -5.13
CA VAL A 228 -24.19 66.31 -5.49
C VAL A 228 -25.17 65.48 -6.32
N VAL A 229 -26.41 65.90 -6.55
CA VAL A 229 -27.44 65.18 -7.33
C VAL A 229 -26.94 64.78 -8.71
N LYS A 230 -26.28 65.73 -9.40
CA LYS A 230 -25.71 65.41 -10.74
C LYS A 230 -24.65 64.34 -10.66
N LEU A 231 -23.72 64.44 -9.75
CA LEU A 231 -22.64 63.45 -9.62
C LEU A 231 -23.16 62.07 -9.21
N ASN A 232 -24.18 61.99 -8.34
CA ASN A 232 -24.84 60.74 -7.98
C ASN A 232 -25.56 60.14 -9.22
N ASN A 233 -26.16 60.99 -10.09
CA ASN A 233 -26.74 60.51 -11.35
C ASN A 233 -25.68 60.01 -12.31
N ASP A 234 -24.54 60.75 -12.45
CA ASP A 234 -23.41 60.36 -13.30
C ASP A 234 -22.83 59.00 -12.82
N ILE A 235 -22.74 58.76 -11.50
CA ILE A 235 -22.32 57.44 -10.94
C ILE A 235 -23.33 56.37 -11.39
N ARG A 236 -24.61 56.61 -11.24
CA ARG A 236 -25.64 55.63 -11.60
C ARG A 236 -25.63 55.26 -13.11
N GLU A 237 -25.40 56.25 -13.97
CA GLU A 237 -25.21 56.03 -15.40
C GLU A 237 -23.96 55.19 -15.67
N LEU A 238 -22.84 55.51 -14.99
CA LEU A 238 -21.60 54.77 -15.10
C LEU A 238 -21.70 53.32 -14.54
N GLU A 239 -22.45 53.08 -13.48
CA GLU A 239 -22.73 51.71 -12.99
C GLU A 239 -23.50 50.89 -14.02
N ILE A 240 -24.47 51.49 -14.73
CA ILE A 240 -25.20 50.83 -15.80
C ILE A 240 -24.27 50.58 -16.99
N GLU A 241 -23.38 51.52 -17.32
CA GLU A 241 -22.35 51.28 -18.35
C GLU A 241 -21.37 50.16 -17.95
N GLU A 242 -20.96 50.11 -16.67
CA GLU A 242 -20.11 49.06 -16.13
C GLU A 242 -20.77 47.69 -16.28
N ALA A 243 -22.04 47.55 -15.88
CA ALA A 243 -22.78 46.31 -15.98
C ALA A 243 -22.86 45.82 -17.45
N LYS A 244 -23.13 46.75 -18.40
CA LYS A 244 -23.15 46.43 -19.83
C LYS A 244 -21.77 46.04 -20.36
N GLU A 245 -20.72 46.72 -19.94
CA GLU A 245 -19.36 46.37 -20.36
C GLU A 245 -18.94 44.99 -19.82
N ILE A 246 -19.34 44.64 -18.60
CA ILE A 246 -19.14 43.29 -18.01
C ILE A 246 -19.83 42.25 -18.87
N GLU A 247 -21.09 42.50 -19.30
CA GLU A 247 -21.79 41.58 -20.20
C GLU A 247 -21.04 41.39 -21.53
N VAL A 248 -20.48 42.46 -22.09
CA VAL A 248 -19.66 42.40 -23.33
C VAL A 248 -18.41 41.58 -23.11
N ILE A 249 -17.71 41.75 -21.99
CA ILE A 249 -16.52 40.99 -21.63
C ILE A 249 -16.87 39.48 -21.51
N LEU A 250 -17.92 39.14 -20.76
CA LEU A 250 -18.38 37.76 -20.58
C LEU A 250 -18.82 37.13 -21.91
N SER A 251 -19.52 37.87 -22.76
CA SER A 251 -19.91 37.42 -24.10
C SER A 251 -18.70 37.16 -24.99
N THR A 252 -17.67 38.03 -24.94
CA THR A 252 -16.46 37.87 -25.71
C THR A 252 -15.66 36.62 -25.27
N LEU A 253 -15.51 36.40 -23.97
CA LEU A 253 -14.86 35.21 -23.43
C LEU A 253 -15.66 33.94 -23.77
N SER A 254 -16.99 34.02 -23.69
CA SER A 254 -17.89 32.93 -24.06
C SER A 254 -17.79 32.57 -25.55
N ALA A 255 -17.68 33.56 -26.44
CA ALA A 255 -17.47 33.35 -27.88
C ALA A 255 -16.11 32.68 -28.16
N GLN A 256 -15.07 33.04 -27.41
CA GLN A 256 -13.77 32.34 -27.49
C GLN A 256 -13.86 30.89 -27.01
N ALA A 257 -14.59 30.63 -25.92
CA ALA A 257 -14.82 29.27 -25.42
C ALA A 257 -15.66 28.43 -26.41
N ASP A 258 -16.64 29.06 -27.09
CA ASP A 258 -17.48 28.41 -28.10
C ASP A 258 -16.67 27.92 -29.31
N LEU A 259 -15.66 28.68 -29.74
CA LEU A 259 -14.75 28.25 -30.82
C LEU A 259 -14.04 26.90 -30.47
N HIS A 260 -13.87 26.59 -29.20
CA HIS A 260 -13.22 25.41 -28.68
C HIS A 260 -14.16 24.52 -27.87
N ARG A 261 -15.44 24.59 -28.10
CA ARG A 261 -16.50 23.91 -27.33
C ARG A 261 -16.32 22.40 -27.33
N ASP A 262 -15.98 21.82 -28.48
CA ASP A 262 -15.86 20.38 -28.63
C ASP A 262 -14.59 19.89 -27.95
N GLU A 263 -13.46 20.60 -28.04
CA GLU A 263 -12.21 20.30 -27.34
C GLU A 263 -12.41 20.36 -25.82
N ILE A 264 -13.09 21.38 -25.32
CA ILE A 264 -13.40 21.52 -23.87
C ILE A 264 -14.30 20.36 -23.39
N ARG A 265 -15.26 19.93 -24.22
CA ARG A 265 -16.13 18.78 -23.90
C ARG A 265 -15.31 17.49 -23.83
N TYR A 266 -14.46 17.22 -24.84
CA TYR A 266 -13.60 16.04 -24.85
C TYR A 266 -12.59 16.05 -23.69
N ASP A 267 -12.02 17.19 -23.36
CA ASP A 267 -11.16 17.34 -22.19
C ASP A 267 -11.88 16.94 -20.92
N LEU A 268 -13.11 17.44 -20.70
CA LEU A 268 -13.91 17.07 -19.54
C LEU A 268 -14.18 15.56 -19.48
N GLU A 269 -14.58 14.96 -20.62
CA GLU A 269 -14.87 13.53 -20.70
C GLU A 269 -13.61 12.68 -20.42
N ASN A 270 -12.48 13.01 -21.04
CA ASN A 270 -11.20 12.32 -20.84
C ASN A 270 -10.66 12.50 -19.42
N MET A 271 -10.79 13.70 -18.85
CA MET A 271 -10.39 13.96 -17.46
C MET A 271 -11.20 13.13 -16.47
N VAL A 272 -12.52 12.98 -16.70
CA VAL A 272 -13.40 12.13 -15.88
C VAL A 272 -13.06 10.65 -16.06
N GLU A 273 -12.76 10.22 -17.29
CA GLU A 273 -12.34 8.85 -17.58
C GLU A 273 -11.02 8.51 -16.87
N LEU A 274 -10.03 9.39 -17.01
CA LEU A 274 -8.73 9.22 -16.34
C LEU A 274 -8.88 9.22 -14.81
N ASP A 275 -9.67 10.14 -14.22
CA ASP A 275 -9.93 10.16 -12.78
C ASP A 275 -10.53 8.83 -12.28
N PHE A 276 -11.47 8.28 -13.03
CA PHE A 276 -12.08 6.98 -12.76
C PHE A 276 -11.06 5.81 -12.86
N ILE A 277 -10.22 5.79 -13.90
CA ILE A 277 -9.20 4.75 -14.09
C ILE A 277 -8.15 4.84 -12.97
N PHE A 278 -7.70 6.04 -12.64
CA PHE A 278 -6.73 6.23 -11.56
C PHE A 278 -7.32 5.95 -10.17
N ALA A 279 -8.61 6.15 -9.96
CA ALA A 279 -9.30 5.71 -8.74
C ALA A 279 -9.26 4.17 -8.59
N ARG A 280 -9.48 3.41 -9.68
CA ARG A 280 -9.33 1.94 -9.69
C ARG A 280 -7.91 1.52 -9.34
N ALA A 281 -6.92 2.19 -9.91
CA ALA A 281 -5.51 1.91 -9.62
C ALA A 281 -5.12 2.27 -8.17
N ALA A 282 -5.64 3.37 -7.64
CA ALA A 282 -5.40 3.77 -6.25
C ALA A 282 -5.99 2.76 -5.25
N LEU A 283 -7.21 2.27 -5.51
CA LEU A 283 -7.83 1.19 -4.73
C LEU A 283 -6.99 -0.09 -4.81
N ALA A 284 -6.49 -0.46 -5.99
CA ALA A 284 -5.62 -1.62 -6.17
C ALA A 284 -4.32 -1.49 -5.37
N MET A 285 -3.71 -0.32 -5.33
CA MET A 285 -2.51 -0.02 -4.55
C MET A 285 -2.77 -0.19 -3.05
N GLU A 286 -3.86 0.38 -2.52
CA GLU A 286 -4.22 0.30 -1.10
C GLU A 286 -4.48 -1.14 -0.66
N GLN A 287 -5.18 -1.92 -1.49
CA GLN A 287 -5.51 -3.31 -1.19
C GLN A 287 -4.35 -4.29 -1.48
N ASN A 288 -3.20 -3.83 -2.01
CA ASN A 288 -2.14 -4.68 -2.55
C ASN A 288 -2.74 -5.76 -3.49
N ALA A 289 -3.54 -5.30 -4.44
CA ALA A 289 -4.29 -6.13 -5.37
C ALA A 289 -3.52 -6.35 -6.67
N ASN A 290 -3.76 -7.50 -7.30
CA ASN A 290 -3.15 -7.86 -8.58
C ASN A 290 -4.23 -8.05 -9.65
N GLU A 291 -3.83 -7.92 -10.90
CA GLU A 291 -4.66 -8.18 -12.06
C GLU A 291 -5.00 -9.68 -12.14
N PRO A 292 -6.29 -10.09 -12.13
CA PRO A 292 -6.68 -11.48 -12.34
C PRO A 292 -6.67 -11.86 -13.81
N ILE A 293 -6.33 -13.11 -14.10
CA ILE A 293 -6.41 -13.69 -15.45
C ILE A 293 -7.84 -14.14 -15.69
N PHE A 294 -8.49 -13.63 -16.75
CA PHE A 294 -9.86 -14.00 -17.07
C PHE A 294 -9.96 -15.15 -18.06
N ASN A 295 -10.93 -16.04 -17.86
CA ASN A 295 -11.32 -17.13 -18.75
C ASN A 295 -12.83 -17.19 -18.94
N THR A 296 -13.30 -17.98 -19.90
CA THR A 296 -14.72 -18.25 -20.19
C THR A 296 -15.07 -19.73 -19.96
N GLU A 297 -14.19 -20.48 -19.29
CA GLU A 297 -14.35 -21.92 -19.07
C GLU A 297 -15.04 -22.24 -17.74
N GLY A 298 -15.44 -21.24 -16.98
CA GLY A 298 -16.00 -21.40 -15.64
C GLY A 298 -14.95 -21.74 -14.58
N LYS A 299 -13.65 -21.48 -14.81
CA LYS A 299 -12.57 -21.80 -13.89
C LYS A 299 -12.24 -20.61 -13.00
N ILE A 300 -12.26 -20.83 -11.70
CA ILE A 300 -11.80 -19.91 -10.66
C ILE A 300 -10.58 -20.55 -9.98
N HIS A 301 -9.48 -19.85 -9.93
CA HIS A 301 -8.29 -20.25 -9.17
C HIS A 301 -7.74 -19.05 -8.41
N LEU A 302 -7.99 -18.99 -7.13
CA LEU A 302 -7.59 -17.91 -6.23
C LEU A 302 -6.40 -18.35 -5.37
N ARG A 303 -5.35 -17.57 -5.39
CA ARG A 303 -4.13 -17.81 -4.62
C ARG A 303 -3.97 -16.74 -3.55
N LYS A 304 -3.93 -17.15 -2.29
CA LYS A 304 -3.83 -16.26 -1.12
C LYS A 304 -4.78 -15.06 -1.20
N ALA A 305 -6.02 -15.35 -1.59
CA ALA A 305 -7.07 -14.34 -1.73
C ALA A 305 -7.50 -13.82 -0.36
N ARG A 306 -7.63 -12.51 -0.24
CA ARG A 306 -8.03 -11.82 0.99
C ARG A 306 -9.36 -11.12 0.78
N HIS A 307 -10.21 -11.13 1.80
CA HIS A 307 -11.46 -10.38 1.75
C HIS A 307 -11.17 -8.87 1.83
N PRO A 308 -11.56 -8.06 0.82
CA PRO A 308 -11.12 -6.66 0.72
C PRO A 308 -11.66 -5.76 1.84
N LEU A 309 -12.79 -6.11 2.46
CA LEU A 309 -13.41 -5.33 3.55
C LEU A 309 -12.89 -5.70 4.94
N ILE A 310 -12.04 -6.71 5.05
CA ILE A 310 -11.40 -7.09 6.32
C ILE A 310 -10.03 -6.43 6.42
N ASN A 311 -9.70 -5.91 7.60
CA ASN A 311 -8.41 -5.28 7.83
C ASN A 311 -7.24 -6.19 7.40
N ALA A 312 -6.32 -5.66 6.59
CA ALA A 312 -5.19 -6.38 6.00
C ALA A 312 -4.28 -7.10 7.03
N LYS A 313 -4.24 -6.63 8.30
CA LYS A 313 -3.47 -7.25 9.38
C LYS A 313 -4.19 -8.43 10.04
N LYS A 314 -5.50 -8.56 9.87
CA LYS A 314 -6.34 -9.59 10.51
C LYS A 314 -6.84 -10.61 9.50
N VAL A 315 -6.92 -10.26 8.23
CA VAL A 315 -7.43 -11.15 7.18
C VAL A 315 -6.49 -12.33 6.98
N VAL A 316 -7.05 -13.53 7.02
CA VAL A 316 -6.32 -14.75 6.67
C VAL A 316 -6.54 -15.05 5.18
N PRO A 317 -5.48 -15.16 4.39
CA PRO A 317 -5.61 -15.44 2.97
C PRO A 317 -6.03 -16.89 2.73
N ILE A 318 -6.93 -17.10 1.76
CA ILE A 318 -7.42 -18.42 1.35
C ILE A 318 -6.91 -18.79 -0.04
N ASP A 319 -6.66 -20.09 -0.25
CA ASP A 319 -6.43 -20.69 -1.56
C ASP A 319 -7.69 -21.47 -1.93
N LEU A 320 -8.19 -21.27 -3.17
CA LEU A 320 -9.42 -21.90 -3.64
C LEU A 320 -9.36 -22.13 -5.15
N SER A 321 -9.79 -23.33 -5.58
CA SER A 321 -10.08 -23.62 -6.98
C SER A 321 -11.52 -24.09 -7.11
N LEU A 322 -12.15 -23.78 -8.25
CA LEU A 322 -13.50 -24.22 -8.62
C LEU A 322 -13.61 -24.23 -10.16
N GLY A 323 -14.24 -25.27 -10.71
CA GLY A 323 -14.46 -25.39 -12.15
C GLY A 323 -13.33 -26.05 -12.91
N GLU A 324 -12.33 -26.61 -12.26
CA GLU A 324 -11.21 -27.36 -12.87
C GLU A 324 -11.43 -28.85 -12.67
N ASP A 325 -11.25 -29.40 -11.47
CA ASP A 325 -11.45 -30.80 -11.12
C ASP A 325 -12.88 -31.06 -10.62
N PHE A 326 -13.54 -30.05 -10.11
CA PHE A 326 -14.91 -30.07 -9.57
C PHE A 326 -15.64 -28.76 -9.86
N ASP A 327 -16.95 -28.81 -10.00
CA ASP A 327 -17.81 -27.65 -10.25
C ASP A 327 -18.67 -27.27 -9.05
N LEU A 328 -18.69 -28.13 -8.01
CA LEU A 328 -19.40 -27.91 -6.75
C LEU A 328 -18.45 -28.10 -5.57
N LEU A 329 -18.34 -27.06 -4.72
CA LEU A 329 -17.55 -27.07 -3.49
C LEU A 329 -18.45 -26.97 -2.26
N ILE A 330 -18.40 -27.97 -1.38
CA ILE A 330 -19.15 -28.00 -0.12
C ILE A 330 -18.22 -27.68 1.05
N VAL A 331 -18.43 -26.53 1.67
CA VAL A 331 -17.60 -26.04 2.79
C VAL A 331 -18.26 -26.35 4.12
N THR A 332 -17.55 -27.08 4.96
CA THR A 332 -18.00 -27.53 6.27
C THR A 332 -17.15 -26.93 7.39
N GLY A 333 -17.57 -27.09 8.63
CA GLY A 333 -16.90 -26.57 9.82
C GLY A 333 -17.77 -25.67 10.70
N PRO A 334 -17.24 -25.14 11.82
CA PRO A 334 -18.00 -24.28 12.72
C PRO A 334 -18.36 -22.93 12.08
N ASN A 335 -19.47 -22.30 12.52
CA ASN A 335 -19.91 -21.00 11.97
C ASN A 335 -18.86 -19.90 12.16
N THR A 336 -18.16 -19.93 13.27
CA THR A 336 -17.06 -18.99 13.56
C THR A 336 -15.81 -19.23 12.73
N GLY A 337 -15.73 -20.32 11.96
CA GLY A 337 -14.54 -20.72 11.18
C GLY A 337 -14.25 -19.91 9.93
N GLY A 338 -15.18 -19.05 9.47
CA GLY A 338 -14.99 -18.21 8.29
C GLY A 338 -15.63 -18.74 7.01
N LYS A 339 -16.55 -19.71 7.09
CA LYS A 339 -17.28 -20.27 5.94
C LYS A 339 -17.96 -19.18 5.10
N THR A 340 -18.80 -18.37 5.71
CA THR A 340 -19.52 -17.24 5.07
C THR A 340 -18.54 -16.24 4.47
N VAL A 341 -17.41 -15.96 5.15
CA VAL A 341 -16.37 -15.05 4.65
C VAL A 341 -15.71 -15.62 3.39
N SER A 342 -15.47 -16.94 3.35
CA SER A 342 -14.89 -17.58 2.15
C SER A 342 -15.84 -17.48 0.95
N LEU A 343 -17.16 -17.74 1.14
CA LEU A 343 -18.18 -17.53 0.11
C LEU A 343 -18.21 -16.09 -0.39
N LYS A 344 -18.30 -15.13 0.54
CA LYS A 344 -18.30 -13.70 0.20
C LYS A 344 -17.03 -13.29 -0.52
N THR A 345 -15.88 -13.85 -0.13
CA THR A 345 -14.60 -13.56 -0.80
C THR A 345 -14.66 -13.96 -2.27
N VAL A 346 -15.07 -15.18 -2.59
CA VAL A 346 -15.16 -15.66 -3.97
C VAL A 346 -16.12 -14.82 -4.80
N GLY A 347 -17.33 -14.58 -4.28
CA GLY A 347 -18.34 -13.79 -4.97
C GLY A 347 -17.91 -12.35 -5.18
N LEU A 348 -17.42 -11.68 -4.15
CA LEU A 348 -17.01 -10.28 -4.21
C LEU A 348 -15.81 -10.07 -5.13
N LEU A 349 -14.76 -10.93 -5.06
CA LEU A 349 -13.61 -10.84 -5.95
C LEU A 349 -14.00 -11.09 -7.42
N THR A 350 -14.96 -11.96 -7.67
CA THR A 350 -15.51 -12.16 -9.02
C THR A 350 -16.18 -10.88 -9.54
N LEU A 351 -17.03 -10.25 -8.73
CA LEU A 351 -17.69 -8.98 -9.09
C LEU A 351 -16.68 -7.84 -9.29
N MET A 352 -15.68 -7.72 -8.39
CA MET A 352 -14.60 -6.75 -8.51
C MET A 352 -13.81 -6.94 -9.81
N GLY A 353 -13.37 -8.17 -10.08
CA GLY A 353 -12.62 -8.47 -11.29
C GLY A 353 -13.42 -8.15 -12.57
N GLN A 354 -14.71 -8.52 -12.64
CA GLN A 354 -15.58 -8.21 -13.77
C GLN A 354 -15.90 -6.71 -13.92
N SER A 355 -15.58 -5.91 -12.89
CA SER A 355 -15.67 -4.44 -12.94
C SER A 355 -14.36 -3.75 -13.32
N GLY A 356 -13.33 -4.49 -13.72
CA GLY A 356 -12.02 -3.95 -14.06
C GLY A 356 -11.20 -3.56 -12.82
N LEU A 357 -11.62 -3.97 -11.61
CA LEU A 357 -10.85 -3.78 -10.38
C LEU A 357 -9.87 -4.94 -10.22
N HIS A 358 -8.65 -4.65 -9.81
CA HIS A 358 -7.71 -5.67 -9.36
C HIS A 358 -8.22 -6.32 -8.07
N ILE A 359 -7.81 -7.55 -7.82
CA ILE A 359 -8.26 -8.32 -6.66
C ILE A 359 -7.12 -8.52 -5.65
N PRO A 360 -7.38 -8.45 -4.33
CA PRO A 360 -6.39 -8.69 -3.29
C PRO A 360 -6.03 -10.17 -3.16
N ALA A 361 -5.41 -10.72 -4.20
CA ALA A 361 -4.90 -12.08 -4.31
C ALA A 361 -3.48 -12.06 -4.88
N LEU A 362 -2.75 -13.18 -4.82
CA LEU A 362 -1.45 -13.28 -5.47
C LEU A 362 -1.58 -13.27 -7.00
N ASP A 363 -0.49 -12.93 -7.67
CA ASP A 363 -0.34 -13.01 -9.12
C ASP A 363 -0.74 -14.40 -9.65
N ARG A 364 -1.16 -14.47 -10.91
CA ARG A 364 -1.66 -15.69 -11.56
C ARG A 364 -2.93 -16.28 -10.92
N SER A 365 -3.66 -15.50 -10.11
CA SER A 365 -5.03 -15.85 -9.77
C SER A 365 -5.91 -15.67 -11.00
N SER A 366 -6.82 -16.62 -11.24
CA SER A 366 -7.73 -16.57 -12.39
C SER A 366 -9.19 -16.56 -11.96
N LEU A 367 -9.99 -15.84 -12.70
CA LEU A 367 -11.44 -15.76 -12.55
C LEU A 367 -12.11 -16.09 -13.87
N SER A 368 -13.32 -16.62 -13.79
CA SER A 368 -14.16 -16.75 -14.98
C SER A 368 -15.10 -15.58 -15.12
N VAL A 369 -15.48 -15.30 -16.37
CA VAL A 369 -16.56 -14.36 -16.66
C VAL A 369 -17.89 -15.06 -16.45
N PHE A 370 -18.70 -14.54 -15.54
CA PHE A 370 -20.07 -15.01 -15.31
C PHE A 370 -21.07 -13.96 -15.78
N ASP A 371 -22.16 -14.43 -16.40
CA ASP A 371 -23.26 -13.57 -16.78
C ASP A 371 -24.07 -13.15 -15.54
N GLU A 372 -24.26 -14.10 -14.61
CA GLU A 372 -24.94 -13.85 -13.35
C GLU A 372 -24.20 -14.47 -12.15
N VAL A 373 -24.23 -13.75 -11.03
CA VAL A 373 -23.84 -14.26 -9.73
C VAL A 373 -25.07 -14.27 -8.84
N TYR A 374 -25.39 -15.41 -8.27
CA TYR A 374 -26.49 -15.59 -7.33
C TYR A 374 -25.93 -15.88 -5.95
N ALA A 375 -26.49 -15.24 -4.94
CA ALA A 375 -26.04 -15.40 -3.56
C ALA A 375 -27.28 -15.54 -2.64
N ASP A 376 -27.28 -16.62 -1.88
CA ASP A 376 -28.17 -16.85 -0.75
C ASP A 376 -27.32 -16.91 0.50
N ILE A 377 -27.01 -15.73 1.07
CA ILE A 377 -26.08 -15.53 2.19
C ILE A 377 -26.70 -14.58 3.20
N GLY A 378 -26.68 -14.94 4.47
CA GLY A 378 -27.09 -14.11 5.60
C GLY A 378 -28.43 -14.50 6.20
N ASP A 379 -28.55 -14.25 7.52
CA ASP A 379 -29.80 -14.36 8.25
C ASP A 379 -30.67 -13.14 7.96
N GLU A 380 -31.77 -13.33 7.25
CA GLU A 380 -32.80 -12.28 7.12
C GLU A 380 -33.59 -12.16 8.46
N GLN A 381 -32.89 -11.76 9.53
CA GLN A 381 -33.53 -11.46 10.85
C GLN A 381 -34.15 -10.05 10.87
N SER A 382 -34.74 -9.61 9.77
CA SER A 382 -35.50 -8.38 9.80
C SER A 382 -36.88 -8.66 10.44
N ILE A 383 -37.15 -8.01 11.54
CA ILE A 383 -38.42 -8.08 12.30
C ILE A 383 -39.66 -7.76 11.42
N GLU A 384 -39.42 -7.12 10.28
CA GLU A 384 -40.46 -6.69 9.32
C GLU A 384 -40.94 -7.80 8.35
N GLN A 385 -40.18 -8.93 8.24
CA GLN A 385 -40.62 -10.05 7.38
C GLN A 385 -41.06 -11.24 8.25
N SER A 386 -42.35 -11.51 8.27
CA SER A 386 -43.01 -12.56 9.04
C SER A 386 -42.82 -13.99 8.48
N LEU A 387 -41.91 -14.17 7.50
CA LEU A 387 -41.56 -15.47 6.94
C LEU A 387 -40.50 -16.16 7.81
N SER A 388 -40.62 -17.45 8.02
CA SER A 388 -39.56 -18.24 8.66
C SER A 388 -38.26 -18.14 7.84
N THR A 389 -37.08 -18.18 8.49
CA THR A 389 -35.76 -18.15 7.87
C THR A 389 -35.67 -19.14 6.70
N PHE A 390 -36.15 -20.37 6.87
CA PHE A 390 -36.21 -21.38 5.80
C PHE A 390 -37.00 -20.92 4.59
N SER A 391 -38.23 -20.34 4.79
CA SER A 391 -39.06 -19.89 3.69
C SER A 391 -38.44 -18.76 2.90
N SER A 392 -37.71 -17.85 3.55
CA SER A 392 -36.99 -16.76 2.90
C SER A 392 -35.86 -17.29 2.02
N HIS A 393 -35.04 -18.21 2.51
CA HIS A 393 -34.01 -18.89 1.76
C HIS A 393 -34.58 -19.64 0.56
N MET A 394 -35.63 -20.44 0.74
CA MET A 394 -36.26 -21.18 -0.35
C MET A 394 -36.89 -20.27 -1.41
N THR A 395 -37.53 -19.18 -1.01
CA THR A 395 -38.05 -18.18 -1.96
C THR A 395 -36.92 -17.58 -2.80
N ASN A 396 -35.78 -17.27 -2.19
CA ASN A 396 -34.61 -16.76 -2.90
C ASN A 396 -34.06 -17.80 -3.89
N VAL A 397 -33.86 -19.05 -3.44
CA VAL A 397 -33.41 -20.17 -4.29
C VAL A 397 -34.33 -20.37 -5.48
N VAL A 398 -35.64 -20.47 -5.26
CA VAL A 398 -36.65 -20.61 -6.35
C VAL A 398 -36.55 -19.47 -7.35
N SER A 399 -36.30 -18.25 -6.92
CA SER A 399 -36.27 -17.07 -7.79
C SER A 399 -35.16 -17.12 -8.89
N PHE A 400 -34.11 -17.86 -8.66
CA PHE A 400 -32.97 -17.95 -9.60
C PHE A 400 -32.67 -19.38 -10.10
N LEU A 401 -33.16 -20.43 -9.45
CA LEU A 401 -32.81 -21.81 -9.80
C LEU A 401 -33.10 -22.17 -11.27
N ASP A 402 -34.21 -21.68 -11.83
CA ASP A 402 -34.54 -21.88 -13.23
C ASP A 402 -33.74 -20.97 -14.19
N LYS A 403 -33.20 -19.85 -13.68
CA LYS A 403 -32.45 -18.88 -14.47
C LYS A 403 -30.95 -19.17 -14.52
N ALA A 404 -30.46 -19.86 -13.51
CA ALA A 404 -29.06 -20.21 -13.40
C ALA A 404 -28.64 -21.19 -14.50
N ASP A 405 -27.54 -20.90 -15.17
CA ASP A 405 -26.97 -21.67 -16.25
C ASP A 405 -25.46 -21.91 -16.04
N ARG A 406 -24.76 -22.50 -16.99
CA ARG A 406 -23.32 -22.81 -16.92
C ARG A 406 -22.44 -21.57 -16.77
N ASN A 407 -22.95 -20.40 -17.16
CA ASN A 407 -22.24 -19.11 -17.02
C ASN A 407 -22.63 -18.40 -15.74
N SER A 408 -23.25 -19.09 -14.79
CA SER A 408 -23.66 -18.55 -13.50
C SER A 408 -22.76 -19.08 -12.37
N LEU A 409 -22.50 -18.22 -11.39
CA LEU A 409 -21.89 -18.58 -10.10
C LEU A 409 -22.96 -18.54 -9.02
N VAL A 410 -23.12 -19.63 -8.28
CA VAL A 410 -24.14 -19.75 -7.22
C VAL A 410 -23.47 -19.97 -5.87
N LEU A 411 -23.85 -19.17 -4.88
CA LEU A 411 -23.28 -19.16 -3.55
C LEU A 411 -24.37 -19.37 -2.50
N PHE A 412 -24.26 -20.44 -1.70
CA PHE A 412 -25.22 -20.75 -0.63
C PHE A 412 -24.55 -20.73 0.73
N ASP A 413 -25.12 -20.01 1.68
CA ASP A 413 -24.73 -20.10 3.07
C ASP A 413 -25.80 -20.89 3.87
N GLU A 414 -25.36 -21.92 4.59
CA GLU A 414 -26.20 -22.80 5.40
C GLU A 414 -27.42 -23.38 4.67
N LEU A 415 -27.21 -23.89 3.44
CA LEU A 415 -28.28 -24.42 2.62
C LEU A 415 -29.08 -25.52 3.34
N GLY A 416 -30.40 -25.36 3.39
CA GLY A 416 -31.33 -26.29 4.05
C GLY A 416 -31.53 -26.04 5.54
N ALA A 417 -30.88 -25.03 6.14
CA ALA A 417 -31.07 -24.68 7.55
C ALA A 417 -32.48 -24.12 7.83
N GLY A 418 -32.93 -24.23 9.09
CA GLY A 418 -34.18 -23.66 9.56
C GLY A 418 -35.43 -24.55 9.40
N THR A 419 -35.24 -25.83 9.04
CA THR A 419 -36.30 -26.86 9.02
C THR A 419 -35.82 -28.14 9.72
N ASP A 420 -36.61 -29.24 9.63
CA ASP A 420 -36.15 -30.55 10.12
C ASP A 420 -34.80 -30.92 9.48
N PRO A 421 -33.80 -31.33 10.24
CA PRO A 421 -32.47 -31.61 9.70
C PRO A 421 -32.45 -32.64 8.57
N THR A 422 -33.25 -33.67 8.63
CA THR A 422 -33.31 -34.74 7.65
C THR A 422 -33.93 -34.23 6.34
N GLU A 423 -35.03 -33.45 6.45
CA GLU A 423 -35.68 -32.85 5.29
C GLU A 423 -34.78 -31.76 4.68
N GLY A 424 -34.14 -30.92 5.49
CA GLY A 424 -33.22 -29.88 5.08
C GLY A 424 -32.02 -30.43 4.30
N ALA A 425 -31.39 -31.48 4.82
CA ALA A 425 -30.28 -32.17 4.15
C ALA A 425 -30.71 -32.78 2.81
N ALA A 426 -31.85 -33.45 2.75
CA ALA A 426 -32.37 -34.06 1.54
C ALA A 426 -32.67 -33.02 0.46
N LEU A 427 -33.30 -31.87 0.82
CA LEU A 427 -33.56 -30.75 -0.10
C LEU A 427 -32.24 -30.11 -0.59
N ALA A 428 -31.29 -29.92 0.32
CA ALA A 428 -29.99 -29.36 -0.04
C ALA A 428 -29.24 -30.24 -1.06
N ILE A 429 -29.22 -31.58 -0.83
CA ILE A 429 -28.61 -32.53 -1.77
C ILE A 429 -29.34 -32.46 -3.14
N ALA A 430 -30.68 -32.42 -3.14
CA ALA A 430 -31.44 -32.36 -4.38
C ALA A 430 -31.18 -31.09 -5.19
N ILE A 431 -31.07 -29.91 -4.53
CA ILE A 431 -30.76 -28.62 -5.15
C ILE A 431 -29.33 -28.66 -5.70
N LEU A 432 -28.35 -29.08 -4.90
CA LEU A 432 -26.96 -29.14 -5.30
C LEU A 432 -26.71 -30.14 -6.43
N SER A 433 -27.34 -31.31 -6.39
CA SER A 433 -27.30 -32.31 -7.46
C SER A 433 -27.83 -31.75 -8.77
N THR A 434 -28.94 -31.02 -8.73
CA THR A 434 -29.56 -30.38 -9.90
C THR A 434 -28.62 -29.34 -10.53
N LEU A 435 -27.93 -28.52 -9.71
CA LEU A 435 -26.99 -27.52 -10.17
C LEU A 435 -25.72 -28.17 -10.74
N HIS A 436 -25.23 -29.21 -10.10
CA HIS A 436 -24.09 -30.01 -10.53
C HIS A 436 -24.36 -30.70 -11.89
N GLU A 437 -25.51 -31.36 -12.05
CA GLU A 437 -25.92 -31.97 -13.31
C GLU A 437 -26.00 -30.96 -14.49
N ARG A 438 -26.36 -29.71 -14.17
CA ARG A 438 -26.34 -28.61 -15.15
C ARG A 438 -24.94 -28.01 -15.38
N GLY A 439 -23.92 -28.42 -14.63
CA GLY A 439 -22.55 -27.91 -14.70
C GLY A 439 -22.42 -26.45 -14.24
N ILE A 440 -23.24 -26.03 -13.28
CA ILE A 440 -23.26 -24.67 -12.72
C ILE A 440 -22.21 -24.58 -11.61
N ARG A 441 -21.35 -23.57 -11.64
CA ARG A 441 -20.32 -23.35 -10.60
C ARG A 441 -21.01 -22.97 -9.30
N THR A 442 -20.86 -23.84 -8.32
CA THR A 442 -21.58 -23.69 -7.04
C THR A 442 -20.64 -23.83 -5.87
N MET A 443 -20.79 -22.98 -4.88
CA MET A 443 -20.15 -23.10 -3.57
C MET A 443 -21.21 -23.03 -2.47
N ALA A 444 -21.26 -24.01 -1.60
CA ALA A 444 -22.27 -24.10 -0.55
C ALA A 444 -21.61 -24.34 0.82
N THR A 445 -22.14 -23.72 1.88
CA THR A 445 -21.76 -24.07 3.24
C THR A 445 -22.85 -24.88 3.89
N THR A 446 -22.45 -25.75 4.80
CA THR A 446 -23.42 -26.60 5.53
C THR A 446 -22.85 -27.09 6.87
N HIS A 447 -23.79 -27.54 7.73
CA HIS A 447 -23.50 -28.30 8.95
C HIS A 447 -23.90 -29.76 8.84
N TYR A 448 -24.59 -30.16 7.76
CA TYR A 448 -25.11 -31.51 7.61
C TYR A 448 -24.04 -32.52 7.23
N SER A 449 -23.99 -33.64 7.94
CA SER A 449 -23.03 -34.73 7.68
C SER A 449 -23.35 -35.44 6.36
N GLU A 450 -24.64 -35.51 5.98
CA GLU A 450 -25.10 -36.11 4.72
C GLU A 450 -24.50 -35.40 3.48
N LEU A 451 -24.32 -34.09 3.53
CA LEU A 451 -23.68 -33.35 2.44
C LEU A 451 -22.19 -33.62 2.35
N LYS A 452 -21.53 -33.92 3.47
CA LYS A 452 -20.10 -34.37 3.45
C LYS A 452 -19.98 -35.71 2.71
N ILE A 453 -20.91 -36.67 3.02
CA ILE A 453 -20.96 -37.96 2.36
C ILE A 453 -21.29 -37.81 0.87
N TYR A 454 -22.25 -36.97 0.53
CA TYR A 454 -22.59 -36.65 -0.85
C TYR A 454 -21.36 -36.18 -1.66
N ALA A 455 -20.58 -35.27 -1.10
CA ALA A 455 -19.36 -34.81 -1.77
C ALA A 455 -18.26 -35.87 -1.89
N LEU A 456 -18.13 -36.79 -0.95
CA LEU A 456 -17.18 -37.89 -1.03
C LEU A 456 -17.59 -38.96 -2.04
N SER A 457 -18.88 -39.12 -2.31
CA SER A 457 -19.44 -40.18 -3.16
C SER A 457 -19.73 -39.72 -4.60
N THR A 458 -19.72 -38.40 -4.87
CA THR A 458 -20.13 -37.84 -6.17
C THR A 458 -18.92 -37.25 -6.91
N PRO A 459 -18.52 -37.79 -8.06
CA PRO A 459 -17.46 -37.23 -8.86
C PRO A 459 -17.78 -35.79 -9.30
N GLY A 460 -16.81 -34.86 -9.23
CA GLY A 460 -17.03 -33.44 -9.59
C GLY A 460 -17.61 -32.60 -8.46
N VAL A 461 -17.83 -33.20 -7.28
CA VAL A 461 -18.19 -32.51 -6.04
C VAL A 461 -17.04 -32.67 -5.05
N GLU A 462 -16.60 -31.57 -4.44
CA GLU A 462 -15.48 -31.60 -3.49
C GLU A 462 -15.85 -31.05 -2.13
N ASN A 463 -15.25 -31.62 -1.09
CA ASN A 463 -15.34 -31.08 0.26
C ASN A 463 -14.28 -30.02 0.53
N ALA A 464 -14.62 -29.07 1.40
CA ALA A 464 -13.65 -28.20 2.02
C ALA A 464 -13.99 -27.97 3.50
N CYS A 465 -13.01 -27.65 4.31
CA CYS A 465 -13.25 -27.25 5.68
C CYS A 465 -12.52 -25.97 6.05
N CYS A 466 -13.13 -25.21 6.95
CA CYS A 466 -12.46 -24.13 7.65
C CYS A 466 -11.72 -24.70 8.86
N GLU A 467 -10.39 -24.59 8.87
CA GLU A 467 -9.55 -25.12 9.95
C GLU A 467 -9.90 -24.44 11.29
N PHE A 468 -10.02 -25.23 12.31
CA PHE A 468 -10.28 -24.79 13.68
C PHE A 468 -9.23 -25.38 14.63
N ASP A 469 -8.56 -24.53 15.38
CA ASP A 469 -7.61 -24.97 16.40
C ASP A 469 -8.32 -25.31 17.70
N VAL A 470 -8.39 -26.62 18.00
CA VAL A 470 -9.02 -27.12 19.20
C VAL A 470 -8.20 -26.83 20.47
N GLU A 471 -6.86 -26.60 20.33
CA GLU A 471 -6.02 -26.29 21.50
C GLU A 471 -6.27 -24.86 21.99
N THR A 472 -6.40 -23.90 21.08
CA THR A 472 -6.63 -22.50 21.40
C THR A 472 -8.11 -22.11 21.42
N LEU A 473 -9.03 -23.00 21.02
CA LEU A 473 -10.47 -22.75 20.79
C LEU A 473 -10.68 -21.55 19.81
N SER A 474 -9.82 -21.41 18.83
CA SER A 474 -9.86 -20.28 17.91
C SER A 474 -9.89 -20.76 16.46
N PRO A 475 -10.68 -20.11 15.60
CA PRO A 475 -10.61 -20.38 14.18
C PRO A 475 -9.26 -19.90 13.61
N THR A 476 -8.63 -20.70 12.77
CA THR A 476 -7.46 -20.28 12.01
C THR A 476 -7.84 -19.52 10.74
N TYR A 477 -9.13 -19.59 10.34
CA TYR A 477 -9.69 -19.04 9.09
C TYR A 477 -9.07 -19.57 7.80
N ARG A 478 -8.28 -20.64 7.87
CA ARG A 478 -7.70 -21.29 6.68
C ARG A 478 -8.73 -22.22 6.05
N LEU A 479 -8.84 -22.14 4.73
CA LEU A 479 -9.70 -23.05 3.96
C LEU A 479 -8.85 -24.21 3.44
N LEU A 480 -9.24 -25.44 3.77
CA LEU A 480 -8.60 -26.67 3.33
C LEU A 480 -9.54 -27.38 2.36
N VAL A 481 -9.19 -27.39 1.08
CA VAL A 481 -9.95 -28.07 0.02
C VAL A 481 -9.55 -29.54 -0.04
N GLY A 482 -10.49 -30.45 -0.30
CA GLY A 482 -10.28 -31.90 -0.37
C GLY A 482 -10.45 -32.62 0.96
N VAL A 483 -10.94 -31.92 2.01
CA VAL A 483 -11.16 -32.51 3.34
C VAL A 483 -12.51 -32.08 3.89
N PRO A 484 -13.38 -33.00 4.29
CA PRO A 484 -14.59 -32.65 5.02
C PRO A 484 -14.26 -32.20 6.45
N GLY A 485 -14.94 -31.15 6.92
CA GLY A 485 -14.73 -30.62 8.26
C GLY A 485 -15.32 -31.51 9.36
N LYS A 486 -14.61 -31.57 10.47
CA LYS A 486 -15.02 -32.28 11.68
C LYS A 486 -15.96 -31.44 12.54
N SER A 487 -16.86 -32.09 13.22
CA SER A 487 -17.63 -31.51 14.33
C SER A 487 -16.74 -31.45 15.58
N ASN A 488 -16.50 -30.25 16.10
CA ASN A 488 -15.69 -30.03 17.31
C ASN A 488 -16.55 -29.71 18.56
N ALA A 489 -17.88 -29.93 18.51
CA ALA A 489 -18.80 -29.52 19.56
C ALA A 489 -18.42 -30.07 20.93
N PHE A 490 -18.09 -31.34 21.06
CA PHE A 490 -17.70 -31.94 22.32
C PHE A 490 -16.38 -31.43 22.85
N ALA A 491 -15.39 -31.29 22.02
CA ALA A 491 -14.08 -30.75 22.39
C ALA A 491 -14.18 -29.28 22.86
N ILE A 492 -14.98 -28.48 22.15
CA ILE A 492 -15.27 -27.09 22.51
C ILE A 492 -16.02 -27.04 23.85
N SER A 493 -17.08 -27.84 24.02
CA SER A 493 -17.89 -27.87 25.23
C SER A 493 -17.07 -28.31 26.47
N SER A 494 -16.19 -29.31 26.34
CA SER A 494 -15.28 -29.75 27.41
C SER A 494 -14.34 -28.62 27.84
N LYS A 495 -13.73 -27.92 26.89
CA LYS A 495 -12.83 -26.79 27.20
C LYS A 495 -13.55 -25.56 27.75
N LEU A 496 -14.81 -25.36 27.42
CA LEU A 496 -15.68 -24.32 28.01
C LEU A 496 -16.17 -24.67 29.41
N GLY A 497 -15.87 -25.88 29.90
CA GLY A 497 -16.15 -26.30 31.26
C GLY A 497 -17.43 -27.10 31.41
N LEU A 498 -18.03 -27.62 30.32
CA LEU A 498 -19.13 -28.56 30.44
C LEU A 498 -18.61 -29.86 31.09
N PRO A 499 -19.25 -30.37 32.16
CA PRO A 499 -18.78 -31.57 32.86
C PRO A 499 -18.72 -32.79 31.95
N ASP A 500 -17.65 -33.57 32.08
CA ASP A 500 -17.37 -34.74 31.21
C ASP A 500 -18.48 -35.79 31.28
N TYR A 501 -19.20 -35.93 32.40
CA TYR A 501 -20.32 -36.88 32.50
C TYR A 501 -21.50 -36.50 31.59
N ILE A 502 -21.70 -35.19 31.31
CA ILE A 502 -22.73 -34.71 30.38
C ILE A 502 -22.27 -34.99 28.94
N ILE A 503 -20.98 -34.71 28.65
CA ILE A 503 -20.40 -34.96 27.33
C ILE A 503 -20.44 -36.47 27.02
N ASN A 504 -20.08 -37.32 27.95
CA ASN A 504 -20.12 -38.76 27.77
C ASN A 504 -21.54 -39.25 27.52
N LYS A 505 -22.50 -38.74 28.31
CA LYS A 505 -23.93 -39.07 28.09
C LYS A 505 -24.44 -38.61 26.72
N ALA A 506 -23.98 -37.43 26.24
CA ALA A 506 -24.32 -36.95 24.90
C ALA A 506 -23.67 -37.79 23.79
N LYS A 507 -22.47 -38.31 24.00
CA LYS A 507 -21.83 -39.27 23.08
C LYS A 507 -22.57 -40.59 22.99
N ASP A 508 -23.06 -41.11 24.13
CA ASP A 508 -23.83 -42.35 24.16
C ASP A 508 -25.16 -42.27 23.37
N GLU A 509 -25.67 -41.06 23.12
CA GLU A 509 -26.88 -40.83 22.30
C GLU A 509 -26.58 -40.75 20.78
N ILE A 510 -25.31 -40.71 20.36
CA ILE A 510 -24.91 -40.72 18.93
C ILE A 510 -24.84 -42.18 18.47
N SER A 511 -25.27 -42.44 17.23
CA SER A 511 -25.22 -43.80 16.66
C SER A 511 -23.76 -44.27 16.44
N GLU A 512 -23.49 -45.59 16.64
CA GLU A 512 -22.14 -46.17 16.37
C GLU A 512 -21.65 -45.94 14.92
N GLN A 513 -22.57 -45.78 13.97
CA GLN A 513 -22.22 -45.51 12.57
C GLN A 513 -21.71 -44.06 12.36
N ASP A 514 -22.35 -43.09 13.05
CA ASP A 514 -21.94 -41.70 13.01
C ASP A 514 -20.60 -41.47 13.71
N GLU A 515 -20.34 -42.17 14.83
CA GLU A 515 -19.09 -42.11 15.55
C GLU A 515 -17.93 -42.70 14.75
N SER A 516 -18.13 -43.86 14.09
CA SER A 516 -17.11 -44.48 13.22
C SER A 516 -16.76 -43.60 12.00
N PHE A 517 -17.75 -42.91 11.42
CA PHE A 517 -17.54 -41.99 10.30
C PHE A 517 -16.78 -40.74 10.74
N GLU A 518 -17.13 -40.11 11.86
CA GLU A 518 -16.42 -38.95 12.41
C GLU A 518 -14.95 -39.28 12.77
N ASP A 519 -14.65 -40.50 13.23
CA ASP A 519 -13.27 -40.94 13.49
C ASP A 519 -12.43 -41.07 12.21
N VAL A 520 -13.01 -41.62 11.15
CA VAL A 520 -12.34 -41.67 9.82
C VAL A 520 -12.10 -40.26 9.29
N LEU A 521 -13.09 -39.37 9.39
CA LEU A 521 -12.93 -37.96 9.03
C LEU A 521 -11.81 -37.27 9.81
N THR A 522 -11.73 -37.55 11.12
CA THR A 522 -10.68 -37.07 11.99
C THR A 522 -9.29 -37.42 11.50
N THR A 523 -9.12 -38.70 11.14
CA THR A 523 -7.83 -39.20 10.65
C THR A 523 -7.45 -38.58 9.29
N LEU A 524 -8.42 -38.41 8.39
CA LEU A 524 -8.22 -37.79 7.10
C LEU A 524 -7.86 -36.30 7.25
N GLU A 525 -8.56 -35.55 8.11
CA GLU A 525 -8.27 -34.13 8.39
C GLU A 525 -6.86 -33.94 8.97
N GLN A 526 -6.49 -34.74 9.95
CA GLN A 526 -5.15 -34.69 10.55
C GLN A 526 -4.06 -34.99 9.56
N ASN A 527 -4.22 -36.02 8.74
CA ASN A 527 -3.26 -36.37 7.69
C ASN A 527 -3.12 -35.24 6.65
N ARG A 528 -4.24 -34.62 6.27
CA ARG A 528 -4.24 -33.53 5.29
C ARG A 528 -3.59 -32.26 5.85
N ILE A 529 -3.92 -31.87 7.10
CA ILE A 529 -3.29 -30.73 7.79
C ILE A 529 -1.78 -30.94 7.87
N THR A 530 -1.34 -32.15 8.19
CA THR A 530 0.09 -32.48 8.23
C THR A 530 0.72 -32.33 6.86
N LEU A 531 0.06 -32.83 5.82
CA LEU A 531 0.52 -32.76 4.43
C LEU A 531 0.58 -31.31 3.89
N GLU A 532 -0.37 -30.47 4.24
CA GLU A 532 -0.35 -29.05 3.88
C GLU A 532 0.78 -28.29 4.60
N ARG A 533 1.02 -28.58 5.88
CA ARG A 533 2.16 -28.02 6.61
C ARG A 533 3.50 -28.43 5.99
N GLU A 534 3.65 -29.70 5.64
CA GLU A 534 4.84 -30.21 4.95
C GLU A 534 5.03 -29.55 3.58
N LYS A 535 3.94 -29.33 2.82
CA LYS A 535 3.99 -28.60 1.55
C LYS A 535 4.44 -27.15 1.74
N GLU A 536 3.94 -26.45 2.75
CA GLU A 536 4.34 -25.06 3.04
C GLU A 536 5.82 -24.98 3.45
N GLU A 537 6.29 -25.90 4.30
CA GLU A 537 7.71 -25.98 4.66
C GLU A 537 8.60 -26.29 3.43
N LEU A 538 8.15 -27.20 2.59
CA LEU A 538 8.87 -27.56 1.36
C LEU A 538 8.89 -26.38 0.36
N ALA A 539 7.82 -25.62 0.26
CA ALA A 539 7.75 -24.42 -0.58
C ALA A 539 8.69 -23.32 -0.07
N ARG A 540 8.73 -23.10 1.27
CA ARG A 540 9.66 -22.14 1.90
C ARG A 540 11.12 -22.57 1.67
N THR A 541 11.42 -23.83 1.90
CA THR A 541 12.77 -24.38 1.69
C THR A 541 13.21 -24.29 0.23
N ARG A 542 12.29 -24.54 -0.73
CA ARG A 542 12.58 -24.36 -2.16
C ARG A 542 12.87 -22.90 -2.51
N ALA A 543 12.08 -21.96 -1.99
CA ALA A 543 12.30 -20.53 -2.22
C ALA A 543 13.65 -20.07 -1.63
N GLU A 544 14.03 -20.57 -0.44
CA GLU A 544 15.31 -20.29 0.18
C GLU A 544 16.49 -20.87 -0.62
N VAL A 545 16.37 -22.12 -1.07
CA VAL A 545 17.36 -22.77 -1.95
C VAL A 545 17.53 -21.99 -3.26
N GLU A 546 16.44 -21.53 -3.89
CA GLU A 546 16.53 -20.75 -5.13
C GLU A 546 17.18 -19.38 -4.91
N SER A 547 16.87 -18.70 -3.81
CA SER A 547 17.51 -17.44 -3.46
C SER A 547 19.01 -17.61 -3.18
N LEU A 548 19.40 -18.68 -2.47
CA LEU A 548 20.79 -19.05 -2.24
C LEU A 548 21.52 -19.37 -3.56
N LYS A 549 20.87 -20.06 -4.47
CA LYS A 549 21.42 -20.41 -5.79
C LYS A 549 21.66 -19.15 -6.65
N GLN A 550 20.72 -18.21 -6.63
CA GLN A 550 20.89 -16.91 -7.31
C GLN A 550 22.04 -16.10 -6.70
N SER A 551 22.15 -16.08 -5.37
CA SER A 551 23.24 -15.37 -4.69
C SER A 551 24.61 -16.01 -4.97
N LEU A 552 24.69 -17.34 -5.04
CA LEU A 552 25.89 -18.08 -5.44
C LEU A 552 26.30 -17.79 -6.88
N ALA A 553 25.34 -17.78 -7.82
CA ALA A 553 25.59 -17.44 -9.22
C ALA A 553 26.16 -16.02 -9.34
N LYS A 554 25.55 -15.06 -8.65
CA LYS A 554 26.03 -13.66 -8.63
C LYS A 554 27.43 -13.50 -8.01
N ASN A 555 27.73 -14.25 -6.96
CA ASN A 555 29.06 -14.29 -6.36
C ASN A 555 30.10 -14.93 -7.29
N GLN A 556 29.71 -16.00 -8.01
CA GLN A 556 30.59 -16.66 -8.98
C GLN A 556 30.93 -15.72 -10.15
N GLU A 557 29.95 -14.98 -10.69
CA GLU A 557 30.21 -13.96 -11.71
C GLU A 557 31.16 -12.86 -11.23
N GLN A 558 31.01 -12.41 -9.98
CA GLN A 558 31.92 -11.42 -9.40
C GLN A 558 33.35 -11.97 -9.23
N ILE A 559 33.47 -13.24 -8.86
CA ILE A 559 34.78 -13.88 -8.73
C ILE A 559 35.45 -14.03 -10.09
N ASP A 560 34.68 -14.44 -11.12
CA ASP A 560 35.21 -14.62 -12.47
C ASP A 560 35.59 -13.26 -13.09
N ALA A 561 34.78 -12.21 -12.92
CA ALA A 561 35.13 -10.84 -13.32
C ALA A 561 36.40 -10.31 -12.60
N ARG A 562 36.56 -10.63 -11.31
CA ARG A 562 37.79 -10.29 -10.58
C ARG A 562 39.00 -11.06 -11.08
N LYS A 563 38.86 -12.36 -11.43
CA LYS A 563 39.91 -13.17 -12.03
C LYS A 563 40.35 -12.61 -13.38
N GLU A 564 39.40 -12.30 -14.27
CA GLU A 564 39.71 -11.70 -15.57
C GLU A 564 40.48 -10.36 -15.42
N LYS A 565 39.98 -9.51 -14.51
CA LYS A 565 40.66 -8.23 -14.25
C LYS A 565 42.10 -8.41 -13.67
N MET A 566 42.30 -9.44 -12.82
CA MET A 566 43.64 -9.77 -12.32
C MET A 566 44.55 -10.32 -13.41
N ILE A 567 44.03 -11.18 -14.27
CA ILE A 567 44.79 -11.73 -15.42
C ILE A 567 45.13 -10.61 -16.41
N SER A 568 44.18 -9.74 -16.74
CA SER A 568 44.42 -8.59 -17.63
C SER A 568 45.51 -7.69 -17.07
N ASN A 569 45.40 -7.29 -15.80
CA ASN A 569 46.40 -6.46 -15.15
C ASN A 569 47.79 -7.11 -15.10
N ALA A 570 47.84 -8.42 -14.83
CA ALA A 570 49.11 -9.18 -14.82
C ALA A 570 49.72 -9.28 -16.23
N THR A 571 48.89 -9.44 -17.24
CA THR A 571 49.34 -9.48 -18.64
C THR A 571 49.88 -8.12 -19.12
N GLU A 572 49.20 -7.02 -18.76
CA GLU A 572 49.65 -5.66 -19.05
C GLU A 572 51.01 -5.35 -18.34
N GLU A 573 51.13 -5.74 -17.09
CA GLU A 573 52.38 -5.57 -16.33
C GLU A 573 53.53 -6.39 -16.94
N ALA A 574 53.22 -7.65 -17.33
CA ALA A 574 54.24 -8.50 -18.03
C ALA A 574 54.67 -7.90 -19.38
N GLN A 575 53.71 -7.38 -20.16
CA GLN A 575 54.03 -6.68 -21.42
C GLN A 575 54.83 -5.41 -21.22
N ARG A 576 54.54 -4.66 -20.14
CA ARG A 576 55.33 -3.46 -19.77
C ARG A 576 56.74 -3.83 -19.44
N ILE A 577 56.94 -4.85 -18.61
CA ILE A 577 58.29 -5.34 -18.24
C ILE A 577 59.08 -5.84 -19.46
N LEU A 578 58.43 -6.55 -20.38
CA LEU A 578 59.06 -7.02 -21.63
C LEU A 578 59.43 -5.85 -22.56
N ARG A 579 58.60 -4.79 -22.65
CA ARG A 579 58.95 -3.58 -23.41
C ARG A 579 60.11 -2.85 -22.81
N GLU A 580 60.11 -2.64 -21.48
CA GLU A 580 61.24 -1.98 -20.79
C GLU A 580 62.54 -2.79 -20.96
N ALA A 581 62.45 -4.12 -20.87
CA ALA A 581 63.60 -5.02 -21.09
C ALA A 581 64.12 -4.94 -22.55
N LYS A 582 63.20 -4.90 -23.52
CA LYS A 582 63.58 -4.74 -24.95
C LYS A 582 64.20 -3.40 -25.23
N GLU A 583 63.60 -2.30 -24.76
CA GLU A 583 64.20 -0.96 -24.92
C GLU A 583 65.56 -0.86 -24.29
N TYR A 584 65.74 -1.47 -23.12
CA TYR A 584 67.04 -1.49 -22.47
C TYR A 584 68.05 -2.36 -23.23
N ALA A 585 67.68 -3.52 -23.80
CA ALA A 585 68.53 -4.31 -24.67
C ALA A 585 68.92 -3.59 -25.95
N ASP A 586 67.94 -2.92 -26.58
CA ASP A 586 68.16 -2.10 -27.82
C ASP A 586 69.10 -0.93 -27.53
N GLN A 587 68.93 -0.25 -26.37
CA GLN A 587 69.83 0.81 -25.93
C GLN A 587 71.28 0.25 -25.68
N THR A 588 71.35 -0.89 -25.01
CA THR A 588 72.65 -1.53 -24.73
C THR A 588 73.34 -1.97 -26.03
N MET A 589 72.58 -2.47 -27.00
CA MET A 589 73.13 -2.81 -28.32
C MET A 589 73.62 -1.60 -29.13
N ARG A 590 72.83 -0.50 -29.05
CA ARG A 590 73.32 0.80 -29.67
C ARG A 590 74.55 1.35 -29.03
N ASP A 591 74.64 1.28 -27.70
CA ASP A 591 75.83 1.66 -26.99
C ASP A 591 77.02 0.74 -27.35
N PHE A 592 76.82 -0.58 -27.45
CA PHE A 592 77.84 -1.50 -27.95
C PHE A 592 78.31 -1.22 -29.38
N GLN A 593 77.37 -0.88 -30.29
CA GLN A 593 77.74 -0.49 -31.67
C GLN A 593 78.47 0.87 -31.76
N LYS A 594 78.23 1.82 -30.87
CA LYS A 594 79.00 3.02 -30.74
C LYS A 594 80.35 2.76 -30.16
N PHE A 595 80.55 1.84 -29.23
CA PHE A 595 81.82 1.48 -28.61
C PHE A 595 82.78 0.69 -29.54
N GLY A 596 82.23 0.06 -30.61
CA GLY A 596 83.10 -0.61 -31.61
C GLY A 596 83.92 0.30 -32.52
N LYS A 597 83.81 1.64 -32.37
CA LYS A 597 84.47 2.63 -33.19
C LYS A 597 85.47 3.56 -32.45
N GLU A 598 85.56 3.49 -31.12
CA GLU A 598 86.56 4.29 -30.34
C GLU A 598 87.12 3.43 -29.16
N ASN A 599 88.47 3.59 -28.89
CA ASN A 599 89.15 2.90 -27.78
C ASN A 599 88.59 3.27 -26.40
N VAL A 600 87.74 2.51 -25.83
CA VAL A 600 87.10 2.75 -24.53
C VAL A 600 87.75 1.84 -23.44
N SER A 601 88.04 2.40 -22.32
CA SER A 601 88.71 1.73 -21.19
C SER A 601 87.86 0.62 -20.56
N VAL A 602 88.48 -0.49 -20.21
CA VAL A 602 87.91 -1.62 -19.46
C VAL A 602 87.16 -1.20 -18.22
N ARG A 603 87.47 -0.06 -17.66
CA ARG A 603 86.78 0.48 -16.45
C ARG A 603 85.34 0.94 -16.65
N GLU A 604 84.99 1.49 -17.82
CA GLU A 604 83.63 1.94 -18.15
C GLU A 604 82.72 0.76 -18.48
N MET A 605 83.26 -0.34 -19.04
CA MET A 605 82.47 -1.59 -19.22
C MET A 605 82.09 -2.26 -17.90
N GLU A 606 83.03 -2.23 -16.92
CA GLU A 606 82.75 -2.79 -15.59
C GLU A 606 81.71 -1.97 -14.84
N GLN A 607 81.76 -0.62 -14.93
CA GLN A 607 80.72 0.24 -14.32
C GLN A 607 79.31 0.00 -14.88
N LYS A 608 79.14 -0.15 -16.21
CA LYS A 608 77.86 -0.47 -16.83
C LYS A 608 77.35 -1.88 -16.47
N ARG A 609 78.27 -2.83 -16.38
CA ARG A 609 77.94 -4.24 -15.93
C ARG A 609 77.53 -4.27 -14.47
N THR A 610 78.14 -3.44 -13.64
CA THR A 610 77.73 -3.30 -12.21
C THR A 610 76.36 -2.64 -12.07
N ALA A 611 76.07 -1.59 -12.87
CA ALA A 611 74.78 -0.92 -12.89
C ALA A 611 73.64 -1.86 -13.39
N LEU A 612 73.92 -2.77 -14.35
CA LEU A 612 72.99 -3.80 -14.84
C LEU A 612 72.68 -4.77 -13.72
N ARG A 613 73.73 -5.24 -12.99
CA ARG A 613 73.59 -6.18 -11.88
C ARG A 613 72.85 -5.61 -10.70
N GLU A 614 73.01 -4.29 -10.44
CA GLU A 614 72.23 -3.58 -9.42
C GLU A 614 70.77 -3.41 -9.77
N LYS A 615 70.43 -3.14 -11.08
CA LYS A 615 69.04 -3.06 -11.54
C LYS A 615 68.34 -4.41 -11.50
N MET A 616 69.02 -5.51 -11.88
CA MET A 616 68.51 -6.89 -11.73
C MET A 616 68.29 -7.26 -10.28
N ASN A 617 69.21 -6.94 -9.40
CA ASN A 617 69.08 -7.16 -7.95
C ASN A 617 67.95 -6.30 -7.30
N LYS A 618 67.63 -5.13 -7.86
CA LYS A 618 66.48 -4.32 -7.43
C LYS A 618 65.16 -4.93 -7.85
N LEU A 619 65.06 -5.58 -9.03
CA LEU A 619 63.92 -6.34 -9.48
C LEU A 619 63.69 -7.61 -8.66
N ASP A 620 64.76 -8.35 -8.34
CA ASP A 620 64.68 -9.50 -7.44
C ASP A 620 64.28 -9.14 -6.00
N LYS A 621 64.72 -8.01 -5.49
CA LYS A 621 64.30 -7.50 -4.19
C LYS A 621 62.85 -7.02 -4.13
N LYS A 622 62.22 -6.59 -5.25
CA LYS A 622 60.82 -6.31 -5.32
C LYS A 622 59.94 -7.58 -5.28
N LYS A 623 60.43 -8.70 -5.89
CA LYS A 623 59.76 -10.02 -5.80
C LYS A 623 59.85 -10.63 -4.43
N ALA A 624 60.86 -10.33 -3.63
CA ALA A 624 61.05 -10.89 -2.29
C ALA A 624 60.23 -10.21 -1.18
N LYS A 625 59.43 -9.16 -1.48
CA LYS A 625 58.66 -8.39 -0.48
C LYS A 625 57.22 -8.82 -0.29
N GLU A 626 56.70 -9.83 -1.00
CA GLU A 626 55.32 -10.28 -0.90
C GLU A 626 55.12 -11.77 -0.60
N VAL A 627 56.06 -12.42 0.10
CA VAL A 627 55.80 -13.70 0.75
C VAL A 627 55.70 -13.41 2.25
N PRO A 628 54.54 -13.57 2.88
CA PRO A 628 54.43 -13.40 4.33
C PRO A 628 55.28 -14.46 5.00
N LYS A 629 56.23 -14.04 5.82
CA LYS A 629 57.05 -14.95 6.64
C LYS A 629 56.12 -15.74 7.56
N ARG A 630 56.11 -17.06 7.41
CA ARG A 630 55.56 -18.02 8.37
C ARG A 630 56.24 -17.79 9.73
N THR A 631 55.55 -17.17 10.66
CA THR A 631 55.98 -17.03 12.06
C THR A 631 54.86 -17.55 12.93
N GLY A 632 54.75 -18.83 13.03
CA GLY A 632 53.97 -19.53 14.04
C GLY A 632 54.86 -20.52 14.75
N ASN A 633 55.63 -20.10 15.79
CA ASN A 633 56.38 -21.00 16.67
C ASN A 633 55.47 -21.37 17.87
N LEU A 634 54.32 -21.92 17.61
CA LEU A 634 53.43 -22.45 18.66
C LEU A 634 53.91 -23.85 19.03
N ARG A 635 54.10 -24.07 20.33
CA ARG A 635 54.40 -25.43 20.86
C ARG A 635 53.08 -26.16 21.11
N PRO A 636 53.05 -27.52 20.99
CA PRO A 636 51.81 -28.27 21.27
C PRO A 636 51.20 -28.04 22.66
N GLN A 637 51.97 -27.53 23.59
CA GLN A 637 51.57 -27.22 24.97
C GLN A 637 50.86 -25.86 25.07
N ASP A 638 51.04 -24.99 24.10
CA ASP A 638 50.48 -23.61 24.10
C ASP A 638 49.07 -23.53 23.46
N LEU A 639 48.52 -24.67 22.98
CA LEU A 639 47.20 -24.74 22.32
C LEU A 639 46.21 -25.54 23.16
N HIS A 640 45.11 -24.91 23.52
CA HIS A 640 43.97 -25.49 24.23
C HIS A 640 42.76 -25.68 23.28
N LEU A 641 41.87 -26.62 23.65
CA LEU A 641 40.61 -26.81 22.98
C LEU A 641 39.74 -25.55 23.15
N GLY A 642 39.31 -24.98 22.01
CA GLY A 642 38.53 -23.74 22.01
C GLY A 642 39.33 -22.47 21.72
N ASP A 643 40.64 -22.54 21.60
CA ASP A 643 41.45 -21.36 21.27
C ASP A 643 41.16 -20.83 19.87
N ALA A 644 41.05 -19.51 19.78
CA ALA A 644 40.89 -18.85 18.50
C ALA A 644 42.20 -18.78 17.73
N VAL A 645 42.21 -19.33 16.52
CA VAL A 645 43.44 -19.40 15.68
C VAL A 645 43.14 -18.91 14.26
N LYS A 646 44.18 -18.33 13.65
CA LYS A 646 44.19 -18.03 12.23
C LYS A 646 45.03 -19.04 11.49
N VAL A 647 44.45 -19.70 10.49
CA VAL A 647 45.12 -20.62 9.57
C VAL A 647 45.79 -19.77 8.48
N LEU A 648 47.13 -19.79 8.45
CA LEU A 648 47.92 -18.91 7.57
C LEU A 648 47.81 -19.29 6.10
N SER A 649 47.78 -20.58 5.79
CA SER A 649 47.62 -21.09 4.41
C SER A 649 46.31 -20.73 3.76
N MET A 650 45.23 -20.62 4.56
CA MET A 650 43.89 -20.32 4.10
C MET A 650 43.44 -18.89 4.41
N ASN A 651 44.23 -18.16 5.21
CA ASN A 651 43.88 -16.81 5.71
C ASN A 651 42.52 -16.73 6.40
N LEU A 652 42.05 -17.81 7.02
CA LEU A 652 40.75 -17.91 7.69
C LEU A 652 40.96 -18.04 9.22
N LYS A 653 39.98 -17.49 9.96
CA LYS A 653 39.94 -17.61 11.42
C LYS A 653 39.10 -18.85 11.77
N GLY A 654 39.50 -19.57 12.82
CA GLY A 654 38.80 -20.77 13.30
C GLY A 654 39.09 -21.04 14.77
N THR A 655 38.47 -22.08 15.32
CA THR A 655 38.70 -22.56 16.71
C THR A 655 39.33 -23.95 16.72
N VAL A 656 40.24 -24.20 17.67
CA VAL A 656 40.91 -25.48 17.84
C VAL A 656 39.91 -26.54 18.32
N SER A 657 39.68 -27.57 17.52
CA SER A 657 38.74 -28.66 17.84
C SER A 657 39.36 -29.91 18.44
N THR A 658 40.65 -30.13 18.25
CA THR A 658 41.38 -31.26 18.83
C THR A 658 42.79 -30.85 19.24
N ARG A 659 43.39 -31.52 20.23
CA ARG A 659 44.80 -31.35 20.55
C ARG A 659 45.69 -31.86 19.43
N PRO A 660 46.88 -31.31 19.21
CA PRO A 660 47.84 -31.78 18.21
C PRO A 660 48.22 -33.26 18.43
N ASP A 661 48.32 -34.01 17.36
CA ASP A 661 48.84 -35.38 17.37
C ASP A 661 50.39 -35.38 17.47
N SER A 662 50.96 -36.57 17.59
CA SER A 662 52.43 -36.76 17.68
C SER A 662 53.21 -36.22 16.47
N LYS A 663 52.52 -35.89 15.37
CA LYS A 663 53.07 -35.30 14.16
C LYS A 663 52.74 -33.80 14.03
N GLY A 664 52.15 -33.19 15.04
CA GLY A 664 51.80 -31.79 15.04
C GLY A 664 50.54 -31.38 14.28
N ASN A 665 49.69 -32.36 13.84
CA ASN A 665 48.44 -32.06 13.13
C ASN A 665 47.25 -31.97 14.10
N LEU A 666 46.35 -31.04 13.88
CA LEU A 666 45.12 -30.86 14.64
C LEU A 666 43.97 -30.45 13.74
N PHE A 667 42.75 -30.56 14.25
CA PHE A 667 41.58 -30.11 13.56
C PHE A 667 41.16 -28.71 14.05
N VAL A 668 40.96 -27.82 13.11
CA VAL A 668 40.46 -26.47 13.34
C VAL A 668 39.08 -26.33 12.72
N GLN A 669 38.10 -25.84 13.47
CA GLN A 669 36.74 -25.54 13.02
C GLN A 669 36.71 -24.11 12.50
N MET A 670 36.37 -23.97 11.22
CA MET A 670 36.23 -22.69 10.52
C MET A 670 34.79 -22.58 10.00
N GLY A 671 33.90 -21.98 10.78
CA GLY A 671 32.45 -21.95 10.49
C GLY A 671 31.88 -23.37 10.47
N ILE A 672 31.27 -23.79 9.36
CA ILE A 672 30.72 -25.16 9.18
C ILE A 672 31.79 -26.21 8.77
N MET A 673 32.99 -25.79 8.38
CA MET A 673 34.05 -26.70 7.92
C MET A 673 35.06 -27.04 9.03
N ARG A 674 35.37 -28.32 9.15
CA ARG A 674 36.41 -28.84 10.03
C ARG A 674 37.57 -29.36 9.18
N THR A 675 38.76 -28.74 9.31
CA THR A 675 39.91 -29.03 8.45
C THR A 675 41.10 -29.43 9.30
N LYS A 676 41.87 -30.44 8.81
CA LYS A 676 43.09 -30.87 9.45
C LYS A 676 44.23 -29.95 9.02
N VAL A 677 44.91 -29.30 9.95
CA VAL A 677 46.01 -28.37 9.72
C VAL A 677 47.20 -28.70 10.63
N HIS A 678 48.37 -28.35 10.21
CA HIS A 678 49.60 -28.52 11.01
C HIS A 678 49.82 -27.30 11.92
N ILE A 679 50.31 -27.49 13.11
CA ILE A 679 50.49 -26.45 14.13
C ILE A 679 51.34 -25.25 13.63
N SER A 680 52.30 -25.49 12.72
CA SER A 680 53.15 -24.45 12.13
C SER A 680 52.38 -23.49 11.19
N ASP A 681 51.15 -23.84 10.83
CA ASP A 681 50.29 -23.06 9.97
C ASP A 681 49.24 -22.24 10.75
N LEU A 682 49.42 -22.17 12.09
CA LEU A 682 48.48 -21.51 13.00
C LEU A 682 49.12 -20.34 13.73
N VAL A 683 48.32 -19.30 13.96
CA VAL A 683 48.67 -18.17 14.85
C VAL A 683 47.48 -17.95 15.80
N LEU A 684 47.78 -17.87 17.12
CA LEU A 684 46.75 -17.48 18.12
C LEU A 684 46.28 -16.05 17.88
N ILE A 685 44.97 -15.83 18.04
CA ILE A 685 44.35 -14.49 17.96
C ILE A 685 43.55 -14.25 19.25
N ASP A 686 43.69 -13.06 19.83
CA ASP A 686 43.00 -12.66 21.08
C ASP A 686 41.51 -12.24 20.86
N GLU A 687 40.95 -12.44 19.67
CA GLU A 687 39.57 -12.11 19.36
C GLU A 687 38.67 -13.37 19.46
N ALA A 688 37.58 -13.28 20.20
CA ALA A 688 36.58 -14.34 20.27
C ALA A 688 36.00 -14.63 18.85
N VAL A 689 36.18 -15.84 18.34
CA VAL A 689 35.57 -16.30 17.08
C VAL A 689 34.19 -16.86 17.38
N ILE A 690 33.14 -16.22 16.91
CA ILE A 690 31.78 -16.75 17.01
C ILE A 690 31.65 -17.94 16.09
N THR A 691 31.68 -19.16 16.66
CA THR A 691 31.42 -20.42 15.96
C THR A 691 29.92 -20.72 16.06
N GLY A 692 29.29 -21.00 14.91
CA GLY A 692 27.92 -21.55 14.87
C GLY A 692 27.84 -22.93 15.53
N PRO A 693 26.63 -23.43 15.89
CA PRO A 693 26.45 -24.58 16.76
C PRO A 693 27.02 -25.90 16.18
N SER A 694 27.85 -26.57 16.95
CA SER A 694 28.32 -27.91 16.65
C SER A 694 27.22 -28.94 16.92
N ILE A 695 26.89 -29.78 15.94
CA ILE A 695 25.97 -30.90 16.10
C ILE A 695 26.76 -32.06 16.75
N SER A 696 26.62 -32.26 18.07
CA SER A 696 26.96 -33.50 18.71
C SER A 696 25.74 -34.39 18.92
N ARG A 697 25.66 -35.51 18.22
CA ARG A 697 24.67 -36.56 18.49
C ARG A 697 25.02 -37.22 19.81
N THR A 698 24.24 -37.03 20.86
CA THR A 698 23.97 -38.01 21.90
C THR A 698 22.61 -37.77 22.54
N SER A 699 21.91 -38.84 22.68
CA SER A 699 20.58 -39.14 23.15
C SER A 699 20.05 -38.38 24.39
N SER A 700 18.73 -38.15 24.31
CA SER A 700 17.77 -37.99 25.43
C SER A 700 17.91 -36.75 26.34
N GLY A 701 16.99 -35.79 26.16
CA GLY A 701 16.75 -34.72 27.14
C GLY A 701 15.94 -33.61 26.51
N LYS A 702 14.64 -33.59 26.77
CA LYS A 702 13.65 -32.61 26.25
C LYS A 702 14.02 -31.16 26.54
N SER A 703 13.91 -30.38 25.46
CA SER A 703 13.43 -29.00 25.35
C SER A 703 13.74 -28.03 26.50
N LYS A 704 14.65 -27.07 26.22
CA LYS A 704 14.62 -25.69 26.78
C LYS A 704 15.60 -24.68 26.13
N LEU A 705 15.93 -24.76 24.87
CA LEU A 705 16.96 -23.88 24.26
C LEU A 705 16.57 -23.18 22.95
N SER A 706 15.29 -22.86 22.75
CA SER A 706 14.87 -22.13 21.55
C SER A 706 14.43 -20.67 21.79
N LYS A 707 14.46 -20.16 23.02
CA LYS A 707 14.03 -18.78 23.33
C LYS A 707 15.15 -17.75 23.42
N ALA A 708 16.41 -18.15 23.59
CA ALA A 708 17.52 -17.22 23.83
C ALA A 708 17.97 -16.41 22.57
N ALA A 709 17.56 -16.81 21.37
CA ALA A 709 18.03 -16.16 20.13
C ALA A 709 17.09 -15.08 19.56
N THR A 710 15.94 -14.82 20.21
CA THR A 710 14.88 -13.95 19.66
C THR A 710 14.38 -12.86 20.60
N ILE A 711 15.01 -12.65 21.75
CA ILE A 711 14.54 -11.63 22.71
C ILE A 711 15.10 -10.27 22.30
N SER A 712 14.20 -9.33 22.02
CA SER A 712 14.54 -7.92 21.75
C SER A 712 15.19 -7.30 23.00
N THR A 713 16.19 -6.46 22.83
CA THR A 713 16.78 -5.66 23.90
C THR A 713 15.93 -4.47 24.33
N GLU A 714 14.76 -4.30 23.72
CA GLU A 714 13.83 -3.22 24.02
C GLU A 714 12.40 -3.75 24.08
N ILE A 715 11.63 -3.27 25.09
CA ILE A 715 10.19 -3.48 25.21
C ILE A 715 9.45 -2.16 25.16
N ASN A 716 8.37 -2.10 24.38
CA ASN A 716 7.53 -0.91 24.20
C ASN A 716 6.21 -1.08 24.95
N LEU A 717 5.96 -0.23 25.95
CA LEU A 717 4.79 -0.25 26.83
C LEU A 717 3.89 1.00 26.62
N LEU A 718 4.09 1.76 25.54
CA LEU A 718 3.30 2.96 25.25
C LEU A 718 1.82 2.62 25.07
N GLY A 719 0.95 3.45 25.64
CA GLY A 719 -0.50 3.31 25.51
C GLY A 719 -1.15 2.24 26.39
N LYS A 720 -0.39 1.53 27.24
CA LYS A 720 -0.90 0.50 28.17
C LYS A 720 -1.25 1.10 29.53
N THR A 721 -2.17 0.46 30.23
CA THR A 721 -2.43 0.74 31.66
C THR A 721 -1.26 0.26 32.53
N VAL A 722 -1.15 0.77 33.75
CA VAL A 722 -0.04 0.40 34.65
C VAL A 722 -0.02 -1.11 34.94
N ASP A 723 -1.18 -1.72 35.14
CA ASP A 723 -1.29 -3.14 35.47
C ASP A 723 -0.93 -4.03 34.28
N GLU A 724 -1.39 -3.70 33.09
CA GLU A 724 -1.02 -4.40 31.85
C GLU A 724 0.48 -4.29 31.53
N ALA A 725 1.04 -3.09 31.70
CA ALA A 725 2.45 -2.84 31.49
C ALA A 725 3.34 -3.60 32.46
N VAL A 726 2.94 -3.69 33.73
CA VAL A 726 3.69 -4.46 34.77
C VAL A 726 3.62 -5.95 34.49
N ALA A 727 2.47 -6.49 34.07
CA ALA A 727 2.33 -7.92 33.76
C ALA A 727 3.19 -8.34 32.55
N GLU A 728 3.27 -7.50 31.52
CA GLU A 728 4.07 -7.76 30.34
C GLU A 728 5.58 -7.56 30.61
N LEU A 729 5.92 -6.54 31.40
CA LEU A 729 7.28 -6.27 31.82
C LEU A 729 7.84 -7.41 32.68
N ASP A 730 7.05 -8.01 33.58
CA ASP A 730 7.41 -9.14 34.42
C ASP A 730 7.89 -10.32 33.57
N LYS A 731 7.06 -10.72 32.62
CA LYS A 731 7.40 -11.82 31.71
C LYS A 731 8.63 -11.52 30.85
N TYR A 732 8.74 -10.28 30.36
CA TYR A 732 9.86 -9.86 29.52
C TYR A 732 11.18 -9.84 30.30
N LEU A 733 11.20 -9.35 31.55
CA LEU A 733 12.39 -9.29 32.39
C LEU A 733 12.88 -10.70 32.76
N ASP A 734 11.98 -11.64 33.04
CA ASP A 734 12.34 -13.05 33.29
C ASP A 734 12.96 -13.68 32.04
N ASP A 735 12.34 -13.49 30.86
CA ASP A 735 12.86 -14.00 29.61
C ASP A 735 14.24 -13.36 29.27
N ALA A 736 14.41 -12.04 29.48
CA ALA A 736 15.66 -11.31 29.24
C ALA A 736 16.78 -11.73 30.20
N TYR A 737 16.45 -11.98 31.49
CA TYR A 737 17.40 -12.50 32.48
C TYR A 737 17.85 -13.92 32.14
N LEU A 738 16.92 -14.81 31.75
CA LEU A 738 17.24 -16.16 31.30
C LEU A 738 18.08 -16.19 30.01
N ALA A 739 17.94 -15.16 29.18
CA ALA A 739 18.74 -14.96 27.97
C ALA A 739 20.12 -14.33 28.26
N HIS A 740 20.44 -14.06 29.52
CA HIS A 740 21.69 -13.43 29.96
C HIS A 740 21.98 -12.06 29.31
N LEU A 741 20.95 -11.26 29.04
CA LEU A 741 21.12 -9.90 28.54
C LEU A 741 21.70 -9.04 29.67
N PRO A 742 22.74 -8.20 29.39
CA PRO A 742 23.36 -7.36 30.43
C PRO A 742 22.44 -6.20 30.83
N SER A 743 21.68 -5.65 29.91
CA SER A 743 20.71 -4.59 30.13
C SER A 743 19.62 -4.59 29.07
N VAL A 744 18.48 -3.99 29.40
CA VAL A 744 17.32 -3.84 28.50
C VAL A 744 16.72 -2.45 28.60
N ARG A 745 16.03 -2.01 27.53
CA ARG A 745 15.36 -0.71 27.44
C ARG A 745 13.86 -0.90 27.60
N VAL A 746 13.25 -0.12 28.48
CA VAL A 746 11.81 -0.12 28.74
C VAL A 746 11.21 1.22 28.33
N VAL A 747 10.49 1.25 27.23
CA VAL A 747 9.86 2.46 26.66
C VAL A 747 8.45 2.63 27.21
N HIS A 748 8.23 3.70 28.01
CA HIS A 748 6.95 3.98 28.66
C HIS A 748 6.37 5.37 28.32
N GLY A 749 7.14 6.18 27.60
CA GLY A 749 6.75 7.52 27.19
C GLY A 749 6.83 8.59 28.28
N LYS A 750 6.74 9.85 27.87
CA LYS A 750 6.83 11.00 28.77
C LYS A 750 5.50 11.34 29.48
N GLY A 751 4.35 11.11 28.86
CA GLY A 751 2.99 11.34 29.33
C GLY A 751 2.81 11.98 30.71
N THR A 752 1.78 11.61 31.48
CA THR A 752 1.52 12.07 32.85
C THR A 752 2.51 11.53 33.90
N GLY A 753 3.40 10.63 33.51
CA GLY A 753 4.35 9.97 34.39
C GLY A 753 3.77 8.82 35.24
N ALA A 754 2.48 8.53 35.15
CA ALA A 754 1.83 7.45 35.90
C ALA A 754 2.44 6.08 35.58
N LEU A 755 2.62 5.79 34.27
CA LEU A 755 3.20 4.54 33.80
C LEU A 755 4.66 4.39 34.25
N ARG A 756 5.47 5.44 34.10
CA ARG A 756 6.85 5.48 34.59
C ARG A 756 6.91 5.18 36.09
N LYS A 757 6.06 5.83 36.89
CA LYS A 757 6.03 5.64 38.35
C LYS A 757 5.63 4.19 38.71
N GLY A 758 4.68 3.60 38.01
CA GLY A 758 4.28 2.20 38.19
C GLY A 758 5.42 1.23 37.87
N ILE A 759 6.07 1.41 36.72
CA ILE A 759 7.22 0.61 36.28
C ILE A 759 8.39 0.73 37.27
N HIS A 760 8.78 1.91 37.70
CA HIS A 760 9.87 2.11 38.67
C HIS A 760 9.54 1.48 40.04
N ASN A 761 8.30 1.53 40.49
CA ASN A 761 7.90 0.87 41.74
C ASN A 761 7.95 -0.66 41.63
N TYR A 762 7.65 -1.18 40.45
CA TYR A 762 7.75 -2.60 40.15
C TYR A 762 9.23 -3.05 40.09
N LEU A 763 10.07 -2.37 39.34
CA LEU A 763 11.50 -2.67 39.19
C LEU A 763 12.26 -2.70 40.51
N ARG A 764 11.93 -1.82 41.49
CA ARG A 764 12.54 -1.82 42.87
C ARG A 764 12.31 -3.12 43.62
N ARG A 765 11.28 -3.89 43.25
CA ARG A 765 10.92 -5.14 43.98
C ARG A 765 11.48 -6.37 43.27
N GLN A 766 12.05 -6.22 42.09
CA GLN A 766 12.54 -7.35 41.29
C GLN A 766 13.92 -7.83 41.76
N LYS A 767 14.02 -9.16 41.99
CA LYS A 767 15.23 -9.82 42.52
C LYS A 767 16.41 -9.84 41.52
N HIS A 768 16.09 -9.86 40.23
CA HIS A 768 17.03 -10.02 39.13
C HIS A 768 17.58 -8.68 38.60
N VAL A 769 16.98 -7.55 39.01
CA VAL A 769 17.40 -6.21 38.61
C VAL A 769 18.52 -5.73 39.56
N ALA A 770 19.64 -5.29 38.98
CA ALA A 770 20.75 -4.70 39.70
C ALA A 770 20.54 -3.21 39.92
N ASP A 771 20.22 -2.49 38.84
CA ASP A 771 19.97 -1.05 38.84
C ASP A 771 19.05 -0.66 37.67
N PHE A 772 18.40 0.50 37.77
CA PHE A 772 17.65 1.10 36.68
C PHE A 772 17.70 2.62 36.76
N HIS A 773 17.83 3.28 35.57
CA HIS A 773 17.87 4.72 35.46
C HIS A 773 17.17 5.18 34.18
N LEU A 774 16.84 6.45 34.09
CA LEU A 774 16.29 7.05 32.88
C LEU A 774 17.37 7.17 31.81
N ALA A 775 17.00 6.99 30.55
CA ALA A 775 17.92 7.15 29.42
C ALA A 775 18.44 8.58 29.31
N GLU A 776 19.64 8.76 28.76
CA GLU A 776 20.28 10.07 28.56
C GLU A 776 19.65 10.83 27.39
N PHE A 777 19.98 12.13 27.29
CA PHE A 777 19.51 13.00 26.21
C PHE A 777 20.00 12.48 24.84
N GLY A 778 19.05 12.13 23.96
CA GLY A 778 19.30 11.50 22.65
C GLY A 778 18.97 10.01 22.59
N GLU A 779 18.80 9.29 23.71
CA GLU A 779 18.46 7.87 23.79
C GLU A 779 17.00 7.59 24.22
N GLY A 780 16.13 8.58 24.19
CA GLY A 780 14.72 8.49 24.60
C GLY A 780 14.36 9.28 25.84
N ASP A 781 15.36 9.89 26.53
CA ASP A 781 15.19 10.85 27.61
C ASP A 781 14.24 10.33 28.74
N ALA A 782 13.43 11.19 29.34
CA ALA A 782 12.48 10.82 30.40
C ALA A 782 11.36 9.83 30.00
N GLY A 783 11.30 9.38 28.75
CA GLY A 783 10.35 8.39 28.22
C GLY A 783 10.82 6.95 28.19
N VAL A 784 12.11 6.69 28.53
CA VAL A 784 12.74 5.37 28.50
C VAL A 784 13.47 5.11 29.80
N THR A 785 13.38 3.90 30.33
CA THR A 785 14.15 3.42 31.50
C THR A 785 15.08 2.30 31.07
N ILE A 786 16.34 2.41 31.36
CA ILE A 786 17.36 1.37 31.16
C ILE A 786 17.41 0.53 32.43
N VAL A 787 17.29 -0.78 32.29
CA VAL A 787 17.31 -1.76 33.39
C VAL A 787 18.52 -2.65 33.22
N THR A 788 19.35 -2.75 34.25
CA THR A 788 20.57 -3.58 34.30
C THR A 788 20.33 -4.78 35.21
N PHE A 789 20.71 -5.96 34.77
CA PHE A 789 20.53 -7.21 35.53
C PHE A 789 21.72 -7.52 36.43
N LYS A 790 21.44 -8.25 37.50
CA LYS A 790 22.50 -8.84 38.36
C LYS A 790 23.23 -9.92 37.58
N LYS A 791 24.55 -9.90 37.67
CA LYS A 791 25.43 -10.92 37.06
C LYS A 791 25.30 -12.28 37.76
#